data_57560fe9458209cc58a2474bd35773b0
#
_entry.id   57560fe9458209cc58a2474bd35773b0
#
_cell.length_a   1.000
_cell.length_b   1.000
_cell.length_c   1.000
_cell.angle_alpha   90.00
_cell.angle_beta   90.00
_cell.angle_gamma   90.00
#
_symmetry.space_group_name_H-M   'P 1'
#
loop_
_entity.id
_entity.type
_entity.pdbx_description
1 polymer ?
#
loop_
_entity_poly.entity_id
_entity_poly.type
_entity_poly.pdbx_seq_one_letter_code
_entity_poly.pdbx_strand_id
1 'polypeptide(L)'
;VFKDNTITPTFKAGNVSPNEQPADRKGLWLHAFRLMCQASRMAATYEANRSICKYVHSTSRGHEAIQIAAGMQLQPWDCATPYYRDDSMMLAMGFTPLELMLQLLAKTDDPFSGGRSYYCHPGSRALDRPLIPHQSSATGMQVIPATGMAQGIRYLEKHLSDSLAIGPEGELPVVLCSLGDGSVTEGEVSEAWQSAILWELPVIFLVQDNEWGISASSDETRVMDAYEYAAGFKGLKRMRVDGSDFEDSYAGMEAAVSYVRKERKPVLVHATVPLLGHHTSGVRKEWYRSEEDLSIHLEKDPFPKLKARLLKSGVTEKELLDIEKEAQDYIEAEFDKARISQDPDPRTVKDHVFAPAAVTTEKGNRSPENGAKVMMVDAALHAVEEILQQYPEAIFFGQDVGRRLGGVFREAATLAEKFGDHRVYNTAIQEAYIIGSTAGLSAVGVKPIVEIQFADYIYPGFNQLVTEISKSCYLSYGKFPVQTLIRVPIGAYGGGGPYHSGSIESTLLTIKGIKVVYPSNAADMKGLMKAAFLDPNPVIMLEHKGLYWSKVPGTQSAITIEPDADYQVPLGKGRVVLQAHPKDTQKGKTCCIITYGMGVYWATAAAAAYPGQVEIIDLRTLFPLDEELVYQTVSRHGKCLILTEEQLNNSFAQALAGRIQLHCFRSLDAPIFTLGALDLPAVPINMALENEMLPNPQKVKAMIKDLLAY
;
A
#
# COMPACT_ATOMS: atom_id res chain seq x y z
N VAL A 1 26.60 -9.09 7.06
CA VAL A 1 27.86 -8.87 7.78
C VAL A 1 28.28 -7.43 7.53
N PHE A 2 27.82 -6.50 8.35
CA PHE A 2 28.31 -5.12 8.36
C PHE A 2 29.15 -4.95 9.62
N LYS A 3 30.43 -4.67 9.41
CA LYS A 3 31.35 -4.29 10.46
C LYS A 3 31.12 -2.85 10.84
N ASP A 4 31.02 -2.64 12.15
CA ASP A 4 31.04 -1.33 12.82
C ASP A 4 32.17 -0.44 12.33
N ASN A 5 31.83 0.77 11.93
CA ASN A 5 32.67 1.93 12.04
C ASN A 5 31.83 3.09 12.55
N THR A 6 31.69 3.13 13.87
CA THR A 6 31.10 4.25 14.59
C THR A 6 32.10 5.40 14.64
N ILE A 7 31.86 6.44 13.83
CA ILE A 7 32.33 7.79 14.15
C ILE A 7 31.10 8.54 14.63
N THR A 8 30.91 8.55 15.93
CA THR A 8 29.89 9.35 16.60
C THR A 8 30.45 10.72 16.92
N PRO A 9 29.95 11.82 16.36
CA PRO A 9 30.09 13.11 17.03
C PRO A 9 29.12 13.07 18.20
N THR A 10 29.64 13.02 19.41
CA THR A 10 28.87 13.12 20.63
C THR A 10 28.28 14.53 20.78
N PHE A 11 27.16 14.79 20.13
CA PHE A 11 26.17 15.70 20.66
C PHE A 11 25.27 14.87 21.56
N LYS A 12 25.47 14.95 22.85
CA LYS A 12 24.47 14.49 23.81
C LYS A 12 23.24 15.35 23.61
N ALA A 13 22.25 14.81 22.87
CA ALA A 13 20.88 15.22 23.05
C ALA A 13 20.58 14.94 24.55
N GLY A 14 20.40 15.99 25.31
CA GLY A 14 19.88 15.83 26.68
C GLY A 14 18.52 15.20 26.52
N ASN A 15 18.37 13.95 26.99
CA ASN A 15 17.08 13.32 27.19
C ASN A 15 16.30 14.18 28.17
N VAL A 16 15.42 15.06 27.67
CA VAL A 16 14.38 15.68 28.49
C VAL A 16 13.33 14.63 28.66
N SER A 17 13.28 14.03 29.86
CA SER A 17 12.25 13.09 30.25
C SER A 17 10.88 13.78 30.20
N PRO A 18 9.81 13.14 29.70
CA PRO A 18 8.46 13.73 29.63
C PRO A 18 7.85 14.12 30.98
N ASN A 19 8.51 13.81 32.09
CA ASN A 19 8.04 14.05 33.47
C ASN A 19 8.78 15.17 34.21
N GLU A 20 9.54 16.03 33.54
CA GLU A 20 10.11 17.19 34.25
C GLU A 20 9.09 18.33 34.33
N GLN A 21 8.73 18.66 35.57
CA GLN A 21 7.82 19.75 35.94
C GLN A 21 8.31 21.12 35.48
N PRO A 22 7.46 22.18 35.53
CA PRO A 22 7.62 23.47 34.81
C PRO A 22 8.88 24.30 35.10
N ALA A 23 9.91 23.77 35.74
CA ALA A 23 11.15 24.47 36.03
C ALA A 23 12.08 24.67 34.80
N ASP A 24 11.89 23.95 33.69
CA ASP A 24 12.75 24.11 32.49
C ASP A 24 12.03 24.41 31.18
N ARG A 25 10.92 25.20 31.23
CA ARG A 25 10.32 25.73 29.99
C ARG A 25 11.32 26.53 29.15
N LYS A 26 12.29 27.17 29.77
CA LYS A 26 13.35 27.88 29.07
C LYS A 26 14.22 26.94 28.24
N GLY A 27 14.59 25.79 28.79
CA GLY A 27 15.33 24.73 28.08
C GLY A 27 14.54 24.17 26.88
N LEU A 28 13.26 23.91 27.08
CA LEU A 28 12.34 23.49 26.02
C LEU A 28 12.28 24.52 24.87
N TRP A 29 12.11 25.80 25.18
CA TRP A 29 12.07 26.88 24.17
C TRP A 29 13.41 27.02 23.43
N LEU A 30 14.55 26.91 24.15
CA LEU A 30 15.89 26.96 23.52
C LEU A 30 16.08 25.77 22.58
N HIS A 31 15.64 24.56 22.96
CA HIS A 31 15.72 23.40 22.09
C HIS A 31 14.87 23.58 20.84
N ALA A 32 13.61 24.00 21.01
CA ALA A 32 12.71 24.31 19.88
C ALA A 32 13.31 25.39 18.97
N PHE A 33 13.92 26.45 19.53
CA PHE A 33 14.54 27.51 18.77
C PHE A 33 15.73 26.99 17.94
N ARG A 34 16.56 26.08 18.50
CA ARG A 34 17.67 25.44 17.74
C ARG A 34 17.14 24.67 16.53
N LEU A 35 16.10 23.85 16.71
CA LEU A 35 15.47 23.10 15.61
C LEU A 35 14.84 24.02 14.57
N MET A 36 14.18 25.09 15.03
CA MET A 36 13.59 26.11 14.14
C MET A 36 14.67 26.84 13.32
N CYS A 37 15.83 27.17 13.93
CA CYS A 37 16.97 27.72 13.22
C CYS A 37 17.49 26.74 12.16
N GLN A 38 17.65 25.46 12.49
CA GLN A 38 18.10 24.44 11.53
C GLN A 38 17.15 24.34 10.35
N ALA A 39 15.83 24.17 10.59
CA ALA A 39 14.83 24.09 9.53
C ALA A 39 14.81 25.32 8.62
N SER A 40 14.88 26.51 9.22
CA SER A 40 14.93 27.76 8.46
C SER A 40 16.21 27.87 7.60
N ARG A 41 17.35 27.42 8.12
CA ARG A 41 18.61 27.39 7.37
C ARG A 41 18.62 26.33 6.29
N MET A 42 18.01 25.14 6.53
CA MET A 42 17.78 24.13 5.48
C MET A 42 17.00 24.73 4.31
N ALA A 43 15.87 25.39 4.58
CA ALA A 43 15.06 26.03 3.55
C ALA A 43 15.86 27.07 2.75
N ALA A 44 16.64 27.93 3.42
CA ALA A 44 17.49 28.93 2.77
C ALA A 44 18.61 28.30 1.94
N THR A 45 19.24 27.24 2.44
CA THR A 45 20.31 26.48 1.73
C THR A 45 19.75 25.81 0.47
N TYR A 46 18.55 25.23 0.54
CA TYR A 46 17.89 24.59 -0.61
C TYR A 46 17.55 25.60 -1.69
N GLU A 47 17.01 26.76 -1.29
CA GLU A 47 16.72 27.82 -2.24
C GLU A 47 17.99 28.38 -2.92
N ALA A 48 19.07 28.59 -2.15
CA ALA A 48 20.35 29.05 -2.69
C ALA A 48 20.99 28.03 -3.66
N ASN A 49 20.73 26.72 -3.45
CA ASN A 49 21.27 25.61 -4.24
C ASN A 49 20.21 24.96 -5.13
N ARG A 50 19.14 25.65 -5.49
CA ARG A 50 17.99 25.11 -6.22
C ARG A 50 18.37 24.37 -7.52
N SER A 51 19.44 24.76 -8.19
CA SER A 51 19.90 24.15 -9.44
C SER A 51 20.34 22.68 -9.30
N ILE A 52 20.75 22.28 -8.11
CA ILE A 52 21.20 20.89 -7.81
C ILE A 52 20.22 20.10 -6.95
N CYS A 53 19.30 20.76 -6.25
CA CYS A 53 18.23 20.11 -5.52
C CYS A 53 17.24 19.44 -6.49
N LYS A 54 16.72 18.25 -6.12
CA LYS A 54 15.74 17.59 -6.97
C LYS A 54 14.44 18.40 -7.07
N TYR A 55 13.76 18.27 -8.20
CA TYR A 55 12.70 19.17 -8.65
C TYR A 55 11.55 19.35 -7.65
N VAL A 56 11.08 18.26 -7.06
CA VAL A 56 9.91 18.32 -6.16
C VAL A 56 10.37 18.27 -4.72
N HIS A 57 10.37 19.43 -4.04
CA HIS A 57 10.55 19.53 -2.61
C HIS A 57 9.81 20.72 -2.04
N SER A 58 9.42 20.62 -0.78
CA SER A 58 8.80 21.66 0.02
C SER A 58 9.53 21.77 1.35
N THR A 59 9.36 22.86 2.05
CA THR A 59 9.97 23.09 3.37
C THR A 59 8.93 23.54 4.37
N SER A 60 9.22 23.40 5.64
CA SER A 60 8.32 23.75 6.75
C SER A 60 8.16 25.26 7.00
N ARG A 61 8.77 26.14 6.18
CA ARG A 61 8.74 27.59 6.48
C ARG A 61 7.33 28.12 6.75
N GLY A 62 7.12 28.54 8.00
CA GLY A 62 5.85 28.98 8.58
C GLY A 62 5.16 27.92 9.45
N HIS A 63 5.47 26.64 9.27
CA HIS A 63 4.86 25.51 9.99
C HIS A 63 5.74 25.02 11.16
N GLU A 64 6.92 25.60 11.37
CA GLU A 64 7.94 25.06 12.27
C GLU A 64 7.43 24.86 13.70
N ALA A 65 6.62 25.79 14.22
CA ALA A 65 6.17 25.74 15.61
C ALA A 65 5.32 24.49 15.90
N ILE A 66 4.29 24.24 15.11
CA ILE A 66 3.42 23.05 15.31
C ILE A 66 4.14 21.76 14.98
N GLN A 67 5.01 21.73 13.97
CA GLN A 67 5.74 20.53 13.57
C GLN A 67 6.76 20.13 14.61
N ILE A 68 7.54 21.07 15.16
CA ILE A 68 8.49 20.81 16.23
C ILE A 68 7.75 20.37 17.49
N ALA A 69 6.65 21.05 17.84
CA ALA A 69 5.83 20.67 18.98
C ALA A 69 5.29 19.23 18.84
N ALA A 70 4.81 18.85 17.65
CA ALA A 70 4.31 17.51 17.36
C ALA A 70 5.41 16.45 17.44
N GLY A 71 6.57 16.69 16.80
CA GLY A 71 7.69 15.76 16.80
C GLY A 71 8.27 15.51 18.18
N MET A 72 8.32 16.53 19.04
CA MET A 72 8.80 16.41 20.43
C MET A 72 7.90 15.54 21.33
N GLN A 73 6.62 15.33 20.98
CA GLN A 73 5.71 14.50 21.77
C GLN A 73 5.80 13.01 21.42
N LEU A 74 6.39 12.67 20.27
CA LEU A 74 6.46 11.30 19.83
C LEU A 74 7.66 10.57 20.41
N GLN A 75 7.45 9.29 20.71
CA GLN A 75 8.42 8.40 21.31
C GLN A 75 8.86 7.31 20.31
N PRO A 76 9.98 6.63 20.52
CA PRO A 76 10.45 5.57 19.62
C PRO A 76 9.46 4.42 19.36
N TRP A 77 8.53 4.18 20.28
CA TRP A 77 7.49 3.16 20.13
C TRP A 77 6.22 3.66 19.45
N ASP A 78 6.13 4.96 19.13
CA ASP A 78 5.02 5.55 18.39
C ASP A 78 5.19 5.36 16.88
N CYS A 79 4.13 5.66 16.13
CA CYS A 79 4.15 5.66 14.66
C CYS A 79 3.80 7.05 14.13
N ALA A 80 4.34 7.38 12.96
CA ALA A 80 4.02 8.64 12.29
C ALA A 80 3.88 8.46 10.78
N THR A 81 2.99 9.23 10.17
CA THR A 81 2.91 9.43 8.72
C THR A 81 3.01 10.95 8.44
N PRO A 82 4.23 11.48 8.37
CA PRO A 82 4.45 12.87 8.00
C PRO A 82 4.02 13.10 6.55
N TYR A 83 3.77 14.36 6.17
CA TYR A 83 3.58 14.71 4.77
C TYR A 83 4.77 15.54 4.25
N TYR A 84 4.78 15.81 2.97
CA TYR A 84 5.95 16.33 2.24
C TYR A 84 6.54 17.66 2.74
N ARG A 85 5.89 18.34 3.70
CA ARG A 85 6.35 19.62 4.28
C ARG A 85 6.90 19.47 5.70
N ASP A 86 6.93 18.28 6.28
CA ASP A 86 7.15 18.04 7.71
C ASP A 86 8.64 17.91 8.10
N ASP A 87 9.56 18.60 7.41
CA ASP A 87 10.98 18.51 7.72
C ASP A 87 11.33 18.97 9.15
N SER A 88 10.65 19.99 9.68
CA SER A 88 10.81 20.40 11.08
C SER A 88 10.32 19.35 12.08
N MET A 89 9.25 18.62 11.75
CA MET A 89 8.77 17.51 12.57
C MET A 89 9.77 16.36 12.55
N MET A 90 10.37 16.07 11.37
CA MET A 90 11.42 15.07 11.24
C MET A 90 12.63 15.40 12.11
N LEU A 91 13.09 16.66 12.10
CA LEU A 91 14.18 17.10 13.00
C LEU A 91 13.82 16.89 14.47
N ALA A 92 12.60 17.23 14.86
CA ALA A 92 12.12 17.08 16.24
C ALA A 92 11.98 15.61 16.68
N MET A 93 11.72 14.69 15.74
CA MET A 93 11.75 13.23 15.97
C MET A 93 13.18 12.65 15.99
N GLY A 94 14.22 13.47 15.84
CA GLY A 94 15.63 13.07 15.91
C GLY A 94 16.27 12.68 14.59
N PHE A 95 15.64 12.93 13.44
CA PHE A 95 16.31 12.78 12.14
C PHE A 95 17.26 13.94 11.92
N THR A 96 18.38 13.65 11.29
CA THR A 96 19.43 14.64 11.06
C THR A 96 19.23 15.39 9.75
N PRO A 97 19.72 16.65 9.66
CA PRO A 97 19.75 17.37 8.39
C PRO A 97 20.43 16.60 7.26
N LEU A 98 21.51 15.86 7.56
CA LEU A 98 22.22 15.04 6.56
C LEU A 98 21.31 13.97 5.95
N GLU A 99 20.55 13.22 6.78
CA GLU A 99 19.60 12.20 6.30
C GLU A 99 18.58 12.79 5.34
N LEU A 100 18.02 13.94 5.69
CA LEU A 100 17.04 14.65 4.86
C LEU A 100 17.67 15.18 3.56
N MET A 101 18.88 15.72 3.63
CA MET A 101 19.61 16.25 2.47
C MET A 101 20.09 15.16 1.51
N LEU A 102 20.44 13.97 2.01
CA LEU A 102 20.74 12.82 1.17
C LEU A 102 19.51 12.41 0.34
N GLN A 103 18.31 12.43 0.93
CA GLN A 103 17.06 12.21 0.19
C GLN A 103 16.78 13.36 -0.80
N LEU A 104 16.95 14.63 -0.40
CA LEU A 104 16.79 15.79 -1.28
C LEU A 104 17.62 15.69 -2.55
N LEU A 105 18.87 15.24 -2.41
CA LEU A 105 19.83 15.11 -3.50
C LEU A 105 19.78 13.73 -4.16
N ALA A 106 18.89 12.84 -3.70
CA ALA A 106 18.68 11.47 -4.18
C ALA A 106 19.98 10.64 -4.21
N LYS A 107 20.72 10.64 -3.11
CA LYS A 107 22.01 9.96 -3.00
C LYS A 107 21.88 8.48 -2.62
N THR A 108 22.93 7.69 -2.86
CA THR A 108 22.94 6.26 -2.52
C THR A 108 22.78 6.02 -1.02
N ASP A 109 23.31 6.93 -0.20
CA ASP A 109 23.27 6.85 1.26
C ASP A 109 21.98 7.46 1.87
N ASP A 110 20.99 7.82 1.05
CA ASP A 110 19.66 8.17 1.51
C ASP A 110 19.07 7.02 2.33
N PRO A 111 18.88 7.18 3.66
CA PRO A 111 18.48 6.08 4.53
C PRO A 111 17.01 5.69 4.32
N PHE A 112 16.23 6.52 3.64
CA PHE A 112 14.81 6.33 3.44
C PHE A 112 14.48 5.53 2.19
N SER A 113 15.15 5.83 1.07
CA SER A 113 14.80 5.27 -0.23
C SER A 113 15.98 4.83 -1.10
N GLY A 114 17.24 5.13 -0.69
CA GLY A 114 18.40 4.88 -1.53
C GLY A 114 18.33 5.65 -2.86
N GLY A 115 17.84 6.88 -2.79
CA GLY A 115 17.70 7.78 -3.93
C GLY A 115 16.48 7.52 -4.82
N ARG A 116 15.45 6.78 -4.34
CA ARG A 116 14.26 6.40 -5.14
C ARG A 116 13.02 7.25 -4.89
N SER A 117 12.96 7.99 -3.78
CA SER A 117 11.79 8.79 -3.40
C SER A 117 12.09 10.27 -3.27
N TYR A 118 11.05 11.06 -3.10
CA TYR A 118 11.13 12.52 -2.95
C TYR A 118 11.63 12.93 -1.57
N TYR A 119 12.12 14.17 -1.48
CA TYR A 119 12.36 14.84 -0.21
C TYR A 119 11.15 14.78 0.72
N CYS A 120 11.41 14.57 1.98
CA CYS A 120 10.43 14.46 3.06
C CYS A 120 9.33 13.40 2.83
N HIS A 121 9.70 12.30 2.15
CA HIS A 121 8.92 11.07 2.08
C HIS A 121 9.71 9.94 2.75
N PRO A 122 9.90 10.01 4.07
CA PRO A 122 10.73 9.06 4.78
C PRO A 122 10.08 7.67 4.83
N GLY A 123 10.92 6.65 4.92
CA GLY A 123 10.53 5.30 5.30
C GLY A 123 11.56 4.78 6.30
N SER A 124 11.22 4.71 7.58
CA SER A 124 12.16 4.39 8.65
C SER A 124 11.64 3.31 9.61
N ARG A 125 12.51 2.35 9.92
CA ARG A 125 12.36 1.36 10.99
C ARG A 125 13.46 1.51 12.04
N ALA A 126 14.02 2.71 12.20
CA ALA A 126 14.99 2.99 13.25
C ALA A 126 14.35 2.76 14.63
N LEU A 127 15.09 2.09 15.54
CA LEU A 127 14.55 1.70 16.85
C LEU A 127 14.55 2.83 17.87
N ASP A 128 15.28 3.89 17.60
CA ASP A 128 15.43 5.07 18.46
C ASP A 128 14.48 6.23 18.08
N ARG A 129 13.58 5.99 17.13
CA ARG A 129 12.67 6.98 16.54
C ARG A 129 11.32 6.33 16.20
N PRO A 130 10.25 7.12 16.03
CA PRO A 130 8.96 6.60 15.61
C PRO A 130 9.03 5.78 14.31
N LEU A 131 8.21 4.73 14.22
CA LEU A 131 8.04 3.96 12.99
C LEU A 131 7.36 4.83 11.92
N ILE A 132 8.00 4.96 10.76
CA ILE A 132 7.45 5.74 9.65
C ILE A 132 7.43 4.83 8.40
N PRO A 133 6.25 4.35 7.94
CA PRO A 133 6.15 3.56 6.72
C PRO A 133 6.34 4.45 5.48
N HIS A 134 6.36 3.84 4.31
CA HIS A 134 6.31 4.58 3.05
C HIS A 134 5.03 5.43 2.99
N GLN A 135 5.16 6.65 2.47
CA GLN A 135 4.04 7.49 2.07
C GLN A 135 4.21 7.93 0.61
N SER A 136 3.09 8.05 -0.10
CA SER A 136 3.08 8.61 -1.45
C SER A 136 3.02 10.15 -1.43
N SER A 137 3.25 10.77 -2.59
CA SER A 137 3.01 12.21 -2.79
C SER A 137 1.55 12.54 -3.08
N ALA A 138 0.68 11.54 -3.24
CA ALA A 138 -0.74 11.77 -3.45
C ALA A 138 -1.35 12.34 -2.17
N THR A 139 -1.87 13.55 -2.26
CA THR A 139 -2.31 14.34 -1.12
C THR A 139 -3.43 13.62 -0.35
N GLY A 140 -3.25 13.44 0.94
CA GLY A 140 -4.23 12.79 1.83
C GLY A 140 -4.15 11.25 1.87
N MET A 141 -3.46 10.60 0.96
CA MET A 141 -3.47 9.13 0.85
C MET A 141 -2.88 8.42 2.07
N GLN A 142 -1.92 9.02 2.77
CA GLN A 142 -1.32 8.48 3.99
C GLN A 142 -2.29 8.31 5.16
N VAL A 143 -3.47 8.93 5.11
CA VAL A 143 -4.45 8.86 6.22
C VAL A 143 -4.99 7.45 6.44
N ILE A 144 -5.22 6.69 5.37
CA ILE A 144 -5.71 5.31 5.48
C ILE A 144 -4.63 4.37 6.02
N PRO A 145 -3.39 4.31 5.49
CA PRO A 145 -2.31 3.57 6.13
C PRO A 145 -2.06 3.95 7.60
N ALA A 146 -2.12 5.25 7.96
CA ALA A 146 -2.01 5.69 9.35
C ALA A 146 -3.11 5.08 10.23
N THR A 147 -4.34 5.12 9.75
CA THR A 147 -5.49 4.53 10.45
C THR A 147 -5.35 3.00 10.52
N GLY A 148 -4.82 2.36 9.47
CA GLY A 148 -4.47 0.94 9.46
C GLY A 148 -3.39 0.57 10.50
N MET A 149 -2.36 1.41 10.70
CA MET A 149 -1.40 1.21 11.80
C MET A 149 -2.08 1.28 13.16
N ALA A 150 -2.94 2.27 13.37
CA ALA A 150 -3.68 2.42 14.63
C ALA A 150 -4.62 1.22 14.87
N GLN A 151 -5.24 0.67 13.83
CA GLN A 151 -6.05 -0.55 13.88
C GLN A 151 -5.19 -1.76 14.27
N GLY A 152 -4.02 -1.93 13.66
CA GLY A 152 -3.07 -2.98 14.00
C GLY A 152 -2.57 -2.87 15.44
N ILE A 153 -2.18 -1.69 15.87
CA ILE A 153 -1.80 -1.41 17.27
C ILE A 153 -2.93 -1.80 18.22
N ARG A 154 -4.18 -1.41 17.90
CA ARG A 154 -5.33 -1.74 18.74
C ARG A 154 -5.60 -3.24 18.82
N TYR A 155 -5.39 -3.96 17.72
CA TYR A 155 -5.47 -5.42 17.68
C TYR A 155 -4.38 -6.06 18.54
N LEU A 156 -3.12 -5.67 18.35
CA LEU A 156 -1.97 -6.19 19.11
C LEU A 156 -2.14 -5.90 20.61
N GLU A 157 -2.52 -4.68 20.99
CA GLU A 157 -2.77 -4.28 22.38
C GLU A 157 -3.76 -5.20 23.10
N LYS A 158 -4.84 -5.58 22.41
CA LYS A 158 -5.92 -6.37 23.02
C LYS A 158 -5.68 -7.88 22.98
N HIS A 159 -4.94 -8.37 22.00
CA HIS A 159 -4.91 -9.80 21.70
C HIS A 159 -3.50 -10.40 21.60
N LEU A 160 -2.46 -9.58 21.37
CA LEU A 160 -1.08 -10.02 21.19
C LEU A 160 -0.10 -9.01 21.82
N SER A 161 -0.33 -8.66 23.07
CA SER A 161 0.42 -7.59 23.77
C SER A 161 1.93 -7.79 23.76
N ASP A 162 2.41 -9.03 23.78
CA ASP A 162 3.84 -9.35 23.73
C ASP A 162 4.51 -8.97 22.39
N SER A 163 3.70 -8.74 21.36
CA SER A 163 4.17 -8.32 20.04
C SER A 163 4.09 -6.81 19.82
N LEU A 164 3.59 -6.05 20.80
CA LEU A 164 3.43 -4.61 20.72
C LEU A 164 4.65 -3.90 21.32
N ALA A 165 5.23 -2.95 20.59
CA ALA A 165 6.22 -2.05 21.15
C ALA A 165 5.54 -1.10 22.14
N ILE A 166 6.03 -1.05 23.38
CA ILE A 166 5.53 -0.21 24.47
C ILE A 166 6.67 0.55 25.12
N GLY A 167 6.36 1.68 25.75
CA GLY A 167 7.31 2.46 26.49
C GLY A 167 7.76 1.81 27.81
N PRO A 168 8.84 2.32 28.44
CA PRO A 168 9.44 1.74 29.65
C PRO A 168 8.49 1.63 30.85
N GLU A 169 7.54 2.55 30.96
CA GLU A 169 6.54 2.57 32.04
C GLU A 169 5.19 1.97 31.59
N GLY A 170 5.18 1.26 30.46
CA GLY A 170 3.98 0.65 29.89
C GLY A 170 3.16 1.62 29.01
N GLU A 171 3.77 2.71 28.56
CA GLU A 171 3.09 3.64 27.67
C GLU A 171 2.78 2.98 26.32
N LEU A 172 1.51 3.04 25.98
CA LEU A 172 1.00 2.47 24.73
C LEU A 172 1.29 3.39 23.53
N PRO A 173 1.61 2.83 22.37
CA PRO A 173 1.89 3.62 21.17
C PRO A 173 0.67 4.39 20.67
N VAL A 174 0.94 5.52 20.03
CA VAL A 174 -0.03 6.32 19.27
C VAL A 174 0.43 6.45 17.84
N VAL A 175 -0.48 6.81 16.93
CA VAL A 175 -0.17 7.12 15.54
C VAL A 175 -0.43 8.59 15.28
N LEU A 176 0.56 9.32 14.76
CA LEU A 176 0.38 10.69 14.27
C LEU A 176 0.26 10.66 12.75
N CYS A 177 -0.85 11.14 12.22
CA CYS A 177 -1.05 11.39 10.79
C CYS A 177 -1.05 12.88 10.53
N SER A 178 -0.07 13.37 9.79
CA SER A 178 0.03 14.78 9.40
C SER A 178 -0.57 15.01 8.02
N LEU A 179 -1.37 16.07 7.90
CA LEU A 179 -2.15 16.42 6.71
C LEU A 179 -2.05 17.93 6.45
N GLY A 180 -2.08 18.33 5.19
CA GLY A 180 -2.41 19.70 4.81
C GLY A 180 -3.94 19.90 4.75
N ASP A 181 -4.38 21.15 4.81
CA ASP A 181 -5.80 21.52 4.74
C ASP A 181 -6.49 21.06 3.45
N GLY A 182 -5.83 21.18 2.31
CA GLY A 182 -6.34 20.68 1.04
C GLY A 182 -6.56 19.16 1.01
N SER A 183 -5.81 18.38 1.81
CA SER A 183 -5.97 16.94 1.93
C SER A 183 -7.34 16.52 2.45
N VAL A 184 -7.95 17.34 3.29
CA VAL A 184 -9.22 17.02 3.96
C VAL A 184 -10.40 16.95 2.99
N THR A 185 -10.24 17.49 1.79
CA THR A 185 -11.27 17.41 0.73
C THR A 185 -11.28 16.05 0.02
N GLU A 186 -10.24 15.22 0.22
CA GLU A 186 -10.20 13.86 -0.33
C GLU A 186 -11.19 12.93 0.40
N GLY A 187 -11.95 12.14 -0.36
CA GLY A 187 -12.97 11.25 0.19
C GLY A 187 -12.40 10.20 1.17
N GLU A 188 -11.19 9.75 0.93
CA GLU A 188 -10.48 8.76 1.75
C GLU A 188 -10.18 9.26 3.17
N VAL A 189 -10.07 10.57 3.38
CA VAL A 189 -9.96 11.16 4.72
C VAL A 189 -11.23 10.91 5.53
N SER A 190 -12.40 11.04 4.91
CA SER A 190 -13.68 10.73 5.55
C SER A 190 -13.80 9.24 5.91
N GLU A 191 -13.34 8.35 5.05
CA GLU A 191 -13.29 6.91 5.32
C GLU A 191 -12.41 6.58 6.54
N ALA A 192 -11.23 7.20 6.60
CA ALA A 192 -10.29 7.02 7.71
C ALA A 192 -10.85 7.55 9.03
N TRP A 193 -11.45 8.74 9.04
CA TRP A 193 -12.04 9.31 10.26
C TRP A 193 -13.20 8.46 10.78
N GLN A 194 -14.10 8.02 9.89
CA GLN A 194 -15.20 7.15 10.28
C GLN A 194 -14.72 5.83 10.87
N SER A 195 -13.75 5.18 10.24
CA SER A 195 -13.17 3.93 10.72
C SER A 195 -12.43 4.09 12.04
N ALA A 196 -11.68 5.20 12.20
CA ALA A 196 -10.98 5.50 13.45
C ALA A 196 -11.93 5.66 14.63
N ILE A 197 -13.08 6.30 14.40
CA ILE A 197 -14.11 6.47 15.43
C ILE A 197 -14.81 5.15 15.74
N LEU A 198 -15.22 4.43 14.70
CA LEU A 198 -15.98 3.18 14.82
C LEU A 198 -15.23 2.14 15.66
N TRP A 199 -13.92 2.07 15.52
CA TRP A 199 -13.09 1.09 16.22
C TRP A 199 -12.27 1.65 17.39
N GLU A 200 -12.50 2.93 17.74
CA GLU A 200 -11.78 3.63 18.82
C GLU A 200 -10.26 3.49 18.67
N LEU A 201 -9.75 3.97 17.54
CA LEU A 201 -8.33 3.82 17.18
C LEU A 201 -7.45 4.93 17.76
N PRO A 202 -6.23 4.61 18.23
CA PRO A 202 -5.32 5.56 18.85
C PRO A 202 -4.55 6.40 17.81
N VAL A 203 -5.26 7.29 17.10
CA VAL A 203 -4.71 8.13 16.03
C VAL A 203 -4.97 9.61 16.25
N ILE A 204 -3.97 10.42 15.95
CA ILE A 204 -4.00 11.88 15.95
C ILE A 204 -3.95 12.33 14.49
N PHE A 205 -4.98 13.03 14.04
CA PHE A 205 -5.00 13.69 12.73
C PHE A 205 -4.60 15.14 12.92
N LEU A 206 -3.36 15.48 12.56
CA LEU A 206 -2.86 16.86 12.59
C LEU A 206 -3.08 17.48 11.23
N VAL A 207 -4.00 18.44 11.13
CA VAL A 207 -4.26 19.22 9.93
C VAL A 207 -3.58 20.56 10.05
N GLN A 208 -2.58 20.82 9.20
CA GLN A 208 -1.83 22.07 9.14
C GLN A 208 -2.46 22.96 8.06
N ASP A 209 -3.30 23.89 8.52
CA ASP A 209 -4.09 24.77 7.66
C ASP A 209 -3.34 26.06 7.34
N ASN A 210 -2.83 26.14 6.13
CA ASN A 210 -2.13 27.32 5.62
C ASN A 210 -2.92 28.08 4.54
N GLU A 211 -4.18 27.72 4.33
CA GLU A 211 -5.14 28.35 3.41
C GLU A 211 -4.80 28.27 1.92
N TRP A 212 -3.74 27.53 1.55
CA TRP A 212 -3.26 27.42 0.18
C TRP A 212 -3.00 25.97 -0.26
N GLY A 213 -3.60 25.59 -1.40
CA GLY A 213 -3.09 24.52 -2.25
C GLY A 213 -1.81 25.00 -2.96
N ILE A 214 -1.59 24.66 -4.25
CA ILE A 214 -0.50 25.31 -5.00
C ILE A 214 -0.89 26.77 -5.25
N SER A 215 -1.85 26.99 -6.15
CA SER A 215 -2.35 28.31 -6.52
C SER A 215 -3.82 28.55 -6.17
N ALA A 216 -4.48 27.53 -5.63
CA ALA A 216 -5.87 27.60 -5.21
C ALA A 216 -5.94 27.97 -3.72
N SER A 217 -6.68 29.03 -3.41
CA SER A 217 -6.92 29.47 -2.04
C SER A 217 -8.00 28.65 -1.36
N SER A 218 -8.11 28.76 -0.05
CA SER A 218 -9.17 28.13 0.73
C SER A 218 -10.57 28.54 0.25
N ASP A 219 -10.77 29.81 -0.11
CA ASP A 219 -12.04 30.35 -0.58
C ASP A 219 -12.52 29.74 -1.90
N GLU A 220 -11.58 29.24 -2.72
CA GLU A 220 -11.90 28.59 -3.98
C GLU A 220 -12.22 27.09 -3.81
N THR A 221 -11.75 26.47 -2.75
CA THR A 221 -11.69 24.99 -2.65
C THR A 221 -12.53 24.39 -1.55
N ARG A 222 -12.96 25.18 -0.55
CA ARG A 222 -13.71 24.66 0.59
C ARG A 222 -14.68 25.68 1.18
N VAL A 223 -15.81 25.19 1.68
CA VAL A 223 -16.84 26.01 2.35
C VAL A 223 -16.66 26.05 3.87
N MET A 224 -15.79 25.19 4.42
CA MET A 224 -15.50 25.08 5.85
C MET A 224 -14.09 24.54 6.07
N ASP A 225 -13.49 24.84 7.21
CA ASP A 225 -12.22 24.27 7.59
C ASP A 225 -12.33 22.82 8.10
N ALA A 226 -11.19 22.17 8.34
CA ALA A 226 -11.15 20.80 8.81
C ALA A 226 -11.80 20.59 10.19
N TYR A 227 -11.72 21.60 11.07
CA TYR A 227 -12.35 21.53 12.40
C TYR A 227 -13.87 21.56 12.28
N GLU A 228 -14.40 22.38 11.40
CA GLU A 228 -15.83 22.48 11.12
C GLU A 228 -16.34 21.23 10.42
N TYR A 229 -15.62 20.76 9.40
CA TYR A 229 -15.94 19.53 8.67
C TYR A 229 -16.01 18.31 9.59
N ALA A 230 -15.05 18.18 10.48
CA ALA A 230 -14.99 17.09 11.47
C ALA A 230 -16.17 17.13 12.48
N ALA A 231 -16.96 18.20 12.55
CA ALA A 231 -18.14 18.27 13.42
C ALA A 231 -19.21 17.22 13.07
N GLY A 232 -19.26 16.79 11.80
CA GLY A 232 -20.18 15.76 11.33
C GLY A 232 -19.80 14.36 11.80
N PHE A 233 -18.57 14.14 12.26
CA PHE A 233 -18.05 12.84 12.69
C PHE A 233 -18.21 12.68 14.21
N LYS A 234 -19.38 12.24 14.62
CA LYS A 234 -19.71 12.06 16.05
C LYS A 234 -18.75 11.09 16.73
N GLY A 235 -18.01 11.58 17.73
CA GLY A 235 -17.00 10.80 18.48
C GLY A 235 -15.57 11.20 18.13
N LEU A 236 -15.32 11.96 17.09
CA LEU A 236 -14.01 12.56 16.83
C LEU A 236 -13.82 13.80 17.73
N LYS A 237 -12.90 13.73 18.68
CA LYS A 237 -12.50 14.89 19.46
C LYS A 237 -11.79 15.88 18.55
N ARG A 238 -12.08 17.16 18.69
CA ARG A 238 -11.53 18.23 17.87
C ARG A 238 -10.85 19.29 18.73
N MET A 239 -9.70 19.77 18.29
CA MET A 239 -8.93 20.82 18.95
C MET A 239 -8.50 21.86 17.93
N ARG A 240 -8.51 23.15 18.28
CA ARG A 240 -7.91 24.23 17.50
C ARG A 240 -6.63 24.68 18.19
N VAL A 241 -5.61 25.00 17.40
CA VAL A 241 -4.29 25.42 17.88
C VAL A 241 -3.79 26.55 16.99
N ASP A 242 -3.21 27.61 17.56
CA ASP A 242 -2.39 28.57 16.81
C ASP A 242 -1.04 27.89 16.50
N GLY A 243 -0.97 27.28 15.31
CA GLY A 243 0.24 26.57 14.84
C GLY A 243 1.43 27.49 14.56
N SER A 244 1.26 28.81 14.69
CA SER A 244 2.33 29.81 14.58
C SER A 244 2.91 30.23 15.93
N ASP A 245 2.29 29.87 17.05
CA ASP A 245 2.84 30.03 18.40
C ASP A 245 3.32 28.70 18.95
N PHE A 246 4.59 28.62 19.34
CA PHE A 246 5.17 27.34 19.82
C PHE A 246 4.56 26.87 21.14
N GLU A 247 4.20 27.76 22.07
CA GLU A 247 3.65 27.39 23.36
C GLU A 247 2.23 26.83 23.20
N ASP A 248 1.39 27.45 22.38
CA ASP A 248 0.04 26.95 22.08
C ASP A 248 0.12 25.62 21.33
N SER A 249 1.02 25.53 20.35
CA SER A 249 1.32 24.29 19.60
C SER A 249 1.76 23.16 20.51
N TYR A 250 2.70 23.42 21.43
CA TYR A 250 3.22 22.42 22.36
C TYR A 250 2.15 21.92 23.31
N ALA A 251 1.42 22.83 23.96
CA ALA A 251 0.34 22.49 24.88
C ALA A 251 -0.80 21.72 24.18
N GLY A 252 -1.14 22.12 22.94
CA GLY A 252 -2.15 21.45 22.13
C GLY A 252 -1.75 20.04 21.75
N MET A 253 -0.51 19.84 21.29
CA MET A 253 0.00 18.52 20.92
C MET A 253 0.19 17.61 22.14
N GLU A 254 0.71 18.13 23.24
CA GLU A 254 0.80 17.40 24.51
C GLU A 254 -0.58 16.88 24.97
N ALA A 255 -1.59 17.74 24.95
CA ALA A 255 -2.96 17.36 25.29
C ALA A 255 -3.55 16.33 24.32
N ALA A 256 -3.26 16.43 23.01
CA ALA A 256 -3.73 15.50 22.01
C ALA A 256 -3.07 14.12 22.18
N VAL A 257 -1.74 14.06 22.30
CA VAL A 257 -0.99 12.80 22.50
C VAL A 257 -1.41 12.14 23.81
N SER A 258 -1.48 12.90 24.92
CA SER A 258 -1.93 12.38 26.22
C SER A 258 -3.35 11.82 26.15
N TYR A 259 -4.27 12.52 25.47
CA TYR A 259 -5.64 12.06 25.30
C TYR A 259 -5.68 10.72 24.52
N VAL A 260 -5.03 10.65 23.35
CA VAL A 260 -5.04 9.44 22.51
C VAL A 260 -4.34 8.27 23.22
N ARG A 261 -3.23 8.55 23.90
CA ARG A 261 -2.48 7.53 24.65
C ARG A 261 -3.30 6.95 25.80
N LYS A 262 -4.07 7.78 26.50
CA LYS A 262 -4.89 7.38 27.65
C LYS A 262 -6.26 6.82 27.25
N GLU A 263 -7.01 7.57 26.43
CA GLU A 263 -8.41 7.23 26.10
C GLU A 263 -8.53 6.24 24.94
N ARG A 264 -7.44 6.03 24.17
CA ARG A 264 -7.39 5.16 23.00
C ARG A 264 -8.46 5.51 21.95
N LYS A 265 -8.72 6.81 21.75
CA LYS A 265 -9.72 7.36 20.82
C LYS A 265 -9.09 8.40 19.92
N PRO A 266 -9.60 8.56 18.70
CA PRO A 266 -9.02 9.51 17.75
C PRO A 266 -9.26 10.96 18.15
N VAL A 267 -8.33 11.83 17.74
CA VAL A 267 -8.44 13.28 17.87
C VAL A 267 -8.03 13.96 16.56
N LEU A 268 -8.72 15.04 16.21
CA LEU A 268 -8.31 15.99 15.18
C LEU A 268 -7.70 17.20 15.87
N VAL A 269 -6.50 17.58 15.47
CA VAL A 269 -5.86 18.86 15.80
C VAL A 269 -5.83 19.71 14.53
N HIS A 270 -6.58 20.78 14.50
CA HIS A 270 -6.57 21.77 13.44
C HIS A 270 -5.63 22.92 13.85
N ALA A 271 -4.51 23.03 13.18
CA ALA A 271 -3.49 24.05 13.45
C ALA A 271 -3.48 25.08 12.32
N THR A 272 -3.79 26.33 12.64
CA THR A 272 -3.66 27.44 11.68
C THR A 272 -2.19 27.84 11.59
N VAL A 273 -1.62 27.86 10.40
CA VAL A 273 -0.19 28.12 10.15
C VAL A 273 -0.01 29.07 8.95
N PRO A 274 1.04 29.91 8.90
CA PRO A 274 1.35 30.67 7.71
C PRO A 274 2.16 29.84 6.70
N LEU A 275 1.94 30.04 5.41
CA LEU A 275 2.80 29.53 4.35
C LEU A 275 3.81 30.60 3.94
N LEU A 276 5.04 30.52 4.44
CA LEU A 276 6.10 31.51 4.18
C LEU A 276 7.02 31.10 3.03
N GLY A 277 7.20 29.81 2.80
CA GLY A 277 7.93 29.25 1.67
C GLY A 277 7.10 29.22 0.39
N HIS A 278 7.70 28.73 -0.70
CA HIS A 278 6.94 28.32 -1.88
C HIS A 278 6.18 27.04 -1.58
N HIS A 279 5.08 26.79 -2.28
CA HIS A 279 4.35 25.54 -2.09
C HIS A 279 5.24 24.35 -2.45
N THR A 280 5.93 24.43 -3.60
CA THR A 280 7.03 23.52 -4.00
C THR A 280 8.14 24.34 -4.65
N SER A 281 9.32 23.75 -4.81
CA SER A 281 10.49 24.40 -5.44
C SER A 281 10.25 24.91 -6.86
N GLY A 282 9.32 24.30 -7.59
CA GLY A 282 9.02 24.64 -8.99
C GLY A 282 8.00 25.76 -9.19
N VAL A 283 7.25 26.13 -8.17
CA VAL A 283 6.14 27.10 -8.28
C VAL A 283 6.35 28.24 -7.31
N ARG A 284 6.56 29.42 -7.86
CA ARG A 284 6.85 30.64 -7.08
C ARG A 284 5.58 31.26 -6.55
N LYS A 285 5.51 31.52 -5.24
CA LYS A 285 4.34 32.10 -4.55
C LYS A 285 3.98 33.48 -5.09
N GLU A 286 4.96 34.27 -5.52
CA GLU A 286 4.79 35.61 -6.08
C GLU A 286 4.02 35.61 -7.42
N TRP A 287 3.81 34.47 -8.05
CA TRP A 287 3.06 34.37 -9.31
C TRP A 287 1.54 34.33 -9.10
N TYR A 288 1.07 33.97 -7.90
CA TYR A 288 -0.35 33.75 -7.65
C TYR A 288 -0.88 34.33 -6.33
N ARG A 289 -0.01 34.71 -5.40
CA ARG A 289 -0.39 35.33 -4.13
C ARG A 289 -0.20 36.85 -4.19
N SER A 290 -1.13 37.62 -3.61
CA SER A 290 -1.01 39.07 -3.51
C SER A 290 0.04 39.50 -2.48
N GLU A 291 0.56 40.71 -2.60
CA GLU A 291 1.48 41.29 -1.61
C GLU A 291 0.82 41.40 -0.22
N GLU A 292 -0.48 41.71 -0.17
CA GLU A 292 -1.25 41.78 1.07
C GLU A 292 -1.29 40.40 1.76
N ASP A 293 -1.65 39.34 1.04
CA ASP A 293 -1.67 37.98 1.55
C ASP A 293 -0.29 37.52 2.05
N LEU A 294 0.77 37.81 1.29
CA LEU A 294 2.14 37.51 1.71
C LEU A 294 2.53 38.24 3.00
N SER A 295 2.09 39.48 3.17
CA SER A 295 2.34 40.27 4.39
C SER A 295 1.59 39.70 5.59
N ILE A 296 0.32 39.35 5.44
CA ILE A 296 -0.50 38.72 6.51
C ILE A 296 0.14 37.42 7.01
N HIS A 297 0.63 36.61 6.08
CA HIS A 297 1.33 35.36 6.46
C HIS A 297 2.68 35.65 7.15
N LEU A 298 3.43 36.66 6.69
CA LEU A 298 4.71 37.03 7.29
C LEU A 298 4.56 37.54 8.75
N GLU A 299 3.50 38.26 9.08
CA GLU A 299 3.21 38.68 10.45
C GLU A 299 2.99 37.54 11.43
N LYS A 300 2.59 36.37 10.91
CA LYS A 300 2.39 35.13 11.68
C LYS A 300 3.65 34.25 11.78
N ASP A 301 4.83 34.71 11.31
CA ASP A 301 6.07 33.92 11.34
C ASP A 301 6.35 33.41 12.77
N PRO A 302 6.46 32.09 12.99
CA PRO A 302 6.74 31.52 14.30
C PRO A 302 8.13 31.86 14.85
N PHE A 303 9.10 32.12 13.99
CA PHE A 303 10.49 32.35 14.38
C PHE A 303 10.66 33.60 15.24
N PRO A 304 10.27 34.84 14.81
CA PRO A 304 10.37 36.01 15.65
C PRO A 304 9.50 35.92 16.92
N LYS A 305 8.36 35.20 16.90
CA LYS A 305 7.52 35.00 18.07
C LYS A 305 8.27 34.24 19.18
N LEU A 306 8.92 33.12 18.84
CA LEU A 306 9.69 32.33 19.80
C LEU A 306 10.94 33.08 20.26
N LYS A 307 11.63 33.79 19.35
CA LYS A 307 12.77 34.66 19.70
C LYS A 307 12.41 35.72 20.73
N ALA A 308 11.29 36.44 20.53
CA ALA A 308 10.80 37.43 21.48
C ALA A 308 10.45 36.84 22.86
N ARG A 309 9.89 35.61 22.90
CA ARG A 309 9.60 34.90 24.13
C ARG A 309 10.88 34.55 24.90
N LEU A 310 11.91 34.09 24.22
CA LEU A 310 13.24 33.76 24.80
C LEU A 310 13.90 35.01 25.37
N LEU A 311 13.90 36.14 24.66
CA LEU A 311 14.43 37.41 25.17
C LEU A 311 13.70 37.83 26.44
N LYS A 312 12.37 37.72 26.49
CA LYS A 312 11.57 38.01 27.70
C LYS A 312 11.89 37.07 28.88
N SER A 313 12.34 35.84 28.59
CA SER A 313 12.75 34.87 29.63
C SER A 313 14.18 35.08 30.14
N GLY A 314 14.86 36.12 29.66
CA GLY A 314 16.23 36.48 30.07
C GLY A 314 17.33 35.75 29.29
N VAL A 315 17.03 35.18 28.13
CA VAL A 315 18.08 34.78 27.14
C VAL A 315 18.57 36.05 26.48
N THR A 316 19.86 36.20 26.32
CA THR A 316 20.46 37.36 25.70
C THR A 316 20.38 37.30 24.16
N GLU A 317 20.33 38.43 23.51
CA GLU A 317 20.36 38.48 22.04
C GLU A 317 21.63 37.85 21.49
N LYS A 318 22.75 37.99 22.19
CA LYS A 318 24.01 37.33 21.80
C LYS A 318 23.90 35.81 21.77
N GLU A 319 23.31 35.19 22.82
CA GLU A 319 23.10 33.76 22.86
C GLU A 319 22.20 33.27 21.71
N LEU A 320 21.17 34.02 21.34
CA LEU A 320 20.30 33.68 20.21
C LEU A 320 21.04 33.80 18.87
N LEU A 321 21.84 34.84 18.67
CA LEU A 321 22.68 35.00 17.48
C LEU A 321 23.75 33.90 17.37
N ASP A 322 24.33 33.48 18.49
CA ASP A 322 25.28 32.38 18.51
C ASP A 322 24.60 31.05 18.07
N ILE A 323 23.38 30.80 18.53
CA ILE A 323 22.56 29.62 18.11
C ILE A 323 22.23 29.70 16.60
N GLU A 324 21.82 30.86 16.10
CA GLU A 324 21.53 31.05 14.67
C GLU A 324 22.76 30.78 13.81
N LYS A 325 23.93 31.23 14.28
CA LYS A 325 25.20 31.00 13.57
C LYS A 325 25.63 29.54 13.62
N GLU A 326 25.56 28.90 14.79
CA GLU A 326 25.84 27.47 14.94
C GLU A 326 24.96 26.64 13.99
N ALA A 327 23.68 26.95 13.89
CA ALA A 327 22.74 26.28 12.98
C ALA A 327 23.15 26.49 11.52
N GLN A 328 23.56 27.71 11.14
CA GLN A 328 24.03 27.99 9.78
C GLN A 328 25.26 27.17 9.44
N ASP A 329 26.31 27.26 10.27
CA ASP A 329 27.58 26.55 10.05
C ASP A 329 27.36 25.02 9.97
N TYR A 330 26.47 24.49 10.81
CA TYR A 330 26.09 23.07 10.83
C TYR A 330 25.37 22.65 9.54
N ILE A 331 24.35 23.38 9.12
CA ILE A 331 23.54 23.07 7.94
C ILE A 331 24.38 23.15 6.65
N GLU A 332 25.26 24.15 6.53
CA GLU A 332 26.18 24.29 5.39
C GLU A 332 27.14 23.09 5.32
N ALA A 333 27.69 22.66 6.47
CA ALA A 333 28.59 21.51 6.54
C ALA A 333 27.86 20.19 6.17
N GLU A 334 26.61 19.98 6.65
CA GLU A 334 25.82 18.79 6.33
C GLU A 334 25.41 18.77 4.85
N PHE A 335 25.04 19.92 4.28
CA PHE A 335 24.73 20.04 2.86
C PHE A 335 25.93 19.71 1.97
N ASP A 336 27.13 20.19 2.33
CA ASP A 336 28.35 19.86 1.60
C ASP A 336 28.67 18.35 1.66
N LYS A 337 28.47 17.70 2.81
CA LYS A 337 28.60 16.23 2.92
C LYS A 337 27.60 15.53 1.99
N ALA A 338 26.32 15.92 2.02
CA ALA A 338 25.31 15.32 1.15
C ALA A 338 25.64 15.55 -0.33
N ARG A 339 26.13 16.74 -0.70
CA ARG A 339 26.48 17.11 -2.07
C ARG A 339 27.59 16.24 -2.66
N ILE A 340 28.59 15.89 -1.89
CA ILE A 340 29.71 15.06 -2.35
C ILE A 340 29.44 13.55 -2.26
N SER A 341 28.35 13.13 -1.60
CA SER A 341 27.93 11.71 -1.55
C SER A 341 27.64 11.17 -2.94
N GLN A 342 27.83 9.86 -3.11
CA GLN A 342 27.70 9.20 -4.40
C GLN A 342 26.24 9.08 -4.86
N ASP A 343 26.02 9.11 -6.17
CA ASP A 343 24.75 8.75 -6.76
C ASP A 343 24.56 7.22 -6.75
N PRO A 344 23.33 6.71 -6.73
CA PRO A 344 23.05 5.27 -6.78
C PRO A 344 23.62 4.61 -8.04
N ASP A 345 24.11 3.37 -7.90
CA ASP A 345 24.53 2.57 -9.06
C ASP A 345 23.31 2.26 -9.95
N PRO A 346 23.31 2.62 -11.25
CA PRO A 346 22.20 2.36 -12.15
C PRO A 346 21.78 0.88 -12.22
N ARG A 347 22.69 -0.06 -11.94
CA ARG A 347 22.40 -1.50 -11.92
C ARG A 347 21.44 -1.90 -10.82
N THR A 348 21.31 -1.10 -9.75
CA THR A 348 20.42 -1.34 -8.63
C THR A 348 18.97 -0.91 -8.89
N VAL A 349 18.64 -0.41 -10.08
CA VAL A 349 17.30 0.09 -10.42
C VAL A 349 16.19 -0.96 -10.26
N LYS A 350 16.53 -2.26 -10.34
CA LYS A 350 15.58 -3.38 -10.18
C LYS A 350 15.54 -3.94 -8.75
N ASP A 351 16.40 -3.47 -7.85
CA ASP A 351 16.46 -3.99 -6.49
C ASP A 351 15.23 -3.54 -5.70
N HIS A 352 14.78 -4.40 -4.79
CA HIS A 352 13.66 -4.13 -3.88
C HIS A 352 12.28 -3.94 -4.54
N VAL A 353 12.10 -4.37 -5.79
CA VAL A 353 10.75 -4.38 -6.40
C VAL A 353 9.81 -5.29 -5.60
N PHE A 354 10.35 -6.40 -5.11
CA PHE A 354 9.66 -7.34 -4.22
C PHE A 354 10.62 -7.81 -3.12
N ALA A 355 10.05 -8.10 -1.94
CA ALA A 355 10.72 -8.88 -0.93
C ALA A 355 10.76 -10.37 -1.37
N PRO A 356 11.76 -11.19 -0.93
CA PRO A 356 11.86 -12.59 -1.29
C PRO A 356 10.60 -13.39 -0.89
N ALA A 357 10.08 -14.21 -1.80
CA ALA A 357 8.91 -15.05 -1.56
C ALA A 357 9.21 -16.12 -0.49
N ALA A 358 8.28 -16.34 0.43
CA ALA A 358 8.42 -17.34 1.49
C ALA A 358 8.24 -18.79 0.96
N VAL A 359 7.36 -18.97 -0.04
CA VAL A 359 7.06 -20.30 -0.64
C VAL A 359 7.70 -20.36 -2.03
N THR A 360 8.75 -21.16 -2.17
CA THR A 360 9.52 -21.33 -3.42
C THR A 360 9.37 -22.71 -4.06
N THR A 361 8.84 -23.69 -3.31
CA THR A 361 8.61 -25.07 -3.77
C THR A 361 7.23 -25.53 -3.34
N GLU A 362 6.59 -26.39 -4.15
CA GLU A 362 5.33 -27.05 -3.78
C GLU A 362 5.56 -27.98 -2.59
N LYS A 363 4.68 -27.92 -1.58
CA LYS A 363 4.75 -28.70 -0.34
C LYS A 363 3.40 -29.33 -0.04
N GLY A 364 3.41 -30.38 0.79
CA GLY A 364 2.20 -31.09 1.19
C GLY A 364 1.66 -32.01 0.10
N ASN A 365 0.56 -32.69 0.39
CA ASN A 365 -0.09 -33.63 -0.53
C ASN A 365 -1.33 -32.99 -1.17
N ARG A 366 -1.30 -32.81 -2.49
CA ARG A 366 -2.41 -32.28 -3.29
C ARG A 366 -3.67 -33.16 -3.24
N SER A 367 -3.53 -34.48 -3.13
CA SER A 367 -4.62 -35.43 -3.22
C SER A 367 -4.36 -36.60 -2.27
N PRO A 368 -4.50 -36.38 -0.94
CA PRO A 368 -4.27 -37.45 0.04
C PRO A 368 -5.21 -38.63 -0.18
N GLU A 369 -4.71 -39.85 0.08
CA GLU A 369 -5.52 -41.05 0.04
C GLU A 369 -6.69 -40.92 1.02
N ASN A 370 -7.90 -41.29 0.59
CA ASN A 370 -9.13 -41.16 1.35
C ASN A 370 -9.59 -39.75 1.67
N GLY A 371 -8.99 -38.70 1.05
CA GLY A 371 -9.46 -37.32 1.17
C GLY A 371 -10.89 -37.15 0.62
N ALA A 372 -11.67 -36.33 1.27
CA ALA A 372 -13.00 -35.96 0.78
C ALA A 372 -12.89 -35.01 -0.44
N LYS A 373 -13.88 -35.03 -1.31
CA LYS A 373 -14.00 -34.03 -2.36
C LYS A 373 -14.49 -32.71 -1.77
N VAL A 374 -13.90 -31.61 -2.22
CA VAL A 374 -14.21 -30.25 -1.74
C VAL A 374 -14.51 -29.34 -2.93
N MET A 375 -15.48 -28.44 -2.75
CA MET A 375 -15.76 -27.36 -3.69
C MET A 375 -14.72 -26.22 -3.53
N MET A 376 -14.59 -25.40 -4.55
CA MET A 376 -13.59 -24.33 -4.55
C MET A 376 -13.85 -23.28 -3.43
N VAL A 377 -15.11 -22.96 -3.16
CA VAL A 377 -15.51 -22.06 -2.07
C VAL A 377 -15.16 -22.63 -0.70
N ASP A 378 -15.39 -23.93 -0.49
CA ASP A 378 -15.08 -24.61 0.78
C ASP A 378 -13.57 -24.76 0.96
N ALA A 379 -12.83 -25.00 -0.12
CA ALA A 379 -11.36 -25.03 -0.08
C ALA A 379 -10.75 -23.68 0.30
N ALA A 380 -11.35 -22.57 -0.15
CA ALA A 380 -10.99 -21.22 0.27
C ALA A 380 -11.30 -20.99 1.75
N LEU A 381 -12.51 -21.37 2.20
CA LEU A 381 -12.91 -21.30 3.61
C LEU A 381 -11.94 -22.06 4.52
N HIS A 382 -11.63 -23.33 4.18
CA HIS A 382 -10.72 -24.16 4.97
C HIS A 382 -9.28 -23.61 4.96
N ALA A 383 -8.81 -23.04 3.84
CA ALA A 383 -7.50 -22.40 3.79
C ALA A 383 -7.40 -21.21 4.75
N VAL A 384 -8.43 -20.33 4.77
CA VAL A 384 -8.47 -19.19 5.69
C VAL A 384 -8.62 -19.67 7.15
N GLU A 385 -9.42 -20.69 7.40
CA GLU A 385 -9.54 -21.29 8.74
C GLU A 385 -8.19 -21.78 9.27
N GLU A 386 -7.45 -22.55 8.47
CA GLU A 386 -6.12 -23.07 8.81
C GLU A 386 -5.11 -21.92 9.02
N ILE A 387 -5.17 -20.87 8.21
CA ILE A 387 -4.35 -19.66 8.39
C ILE A 387 -4.66 -19.00 9.73
N LEU A 388 -5.93 -18.76 10.04
CA LEU A 388 -6.34 -18.14 11.30
C LEU A 388 -6.00 -19.00 12.53
N GLN A 389 -6.01 -20.33 12.41
CA GLN A 389 -5.58 -21.23 13.47
C GLN A 389 -4.08 -21.15 13.73
N GLN A 390 -3.28 -21.05 12.67
CA GLN A 390 -1.83 -21.11 12.75
C GLN A 390 -1.20 -19.75 13.08
N TYR A 391 -1.81 -18.64 12.63
CA TYR A 391 -1.24 -17.31 12.71
C TYR A 391 -2.14 -16.37 13.52
N PRO A 392 -1.87 -16.16 14.81
CA PRO A 392 -2.67 -15.28 15.65
C PRO A 392 -2.65 -13.82 15.18
N GLU A 393 -1.62 -13.37 14.45
CA GLU A 393 -1.53 -12.06 13.82
C GLU A 393 -2.36 -11.92 12.54
N ALA A 394 -2.98 -13.00 12.04
CA ALA A 394 -3.86 -12.95 10.88
C ALA A 394 -5.25 -12.43 11.25
N ILE A 395 -5.77 -11.51 10.45
CA ILE A 395 -7.15 -11.01 10.52
C ILE A 395 -7.79 -11.05 9.14
N PHE A 396 -9.12 -11.21 9.08
CA PHE A 396 -9.87 -11.25 7.84
C PHE A 396 -11.04 -10.25 7.91
N PHE A 397 -11.10 -9.30 7.00
CA PHE A 397 -12.18 -8.31 6.97
C PHE A 397 -12.56 -7.86 5.55
N GLY A 398 -13.72 -7.29 5.44
CA GLY A 398 -14.33 -6.77 4.22
C GLY A 398 -15.80 -6.51 4.44
N GLN A 399 -16.53 -6.16 3.38
CA GLN A 399 -17.98 -6.01 3.44
C GLN A 399 -18.63 -7.39 3.55
N ASP A 400 -19.54 -7.56 4.51
CA ASP A 400 -20.33 -8.79 4.75
C ASP A 400 -19.53 -10.07 5.11
N VAL A 401 -18.22 -9.95 5.32
CA VAL A 401 -17.32 -11.07 5.65
C VAL A 401 -17.61 -11.65 7.05
N GLY A 402 -17.94 -10.79 8.00
CA GLY A 402 -18.09 -11.13 9.41
C GLY A 402 -19.45 -11.71 9.78
N ARG A 403 -19.60 -12.04 11.06
CA ARG A 403 -20.84 -12.51 11.67
C ARG A 403 -21.42 -13.76 10.97
N ARG A 404 -22.75 -13.81 10.78
CA ARG A 404 -23.47 -15.01 10.29
C ARG A 404 -23.40 -15.21 8.78
N LEU A 405 -23.27 -14.14 7.98
CA LEU A 405 -23.28 -14.29 6.52
C LEU A 405 -22.01 -14.97 6.03
N GLY A 406 -20.86 -14.46 6.45
CA GLY A 406 -19.56 -15.02 6.08
C GLY A 406 -19.24 -14.85 4.60
N GLY A 407 -19.36 -13.61 4.09
CA GLY A 407 -19.17 -13.26 2.69
C GLY A 407 -20.40 -13.49 1.81
N VAL A 408 -20.49 -12.77 0.69
CA VAL A 408 -21.60 -12.86 -0.28
C VAL A 408 -21.73 -14.28 -0.85
N PHE A 409 -20.62 -14.96 -1.02
CA PHE A 409 -20.56 -16.34 -1.52
C PHE A 409 -20.32 -17.38 -0.39
N ARG A 410 -20.39 -16.95 0.88
CA ARG A 410 -20.19 -17.78 2.08
C ARG A 410 -18.77 -18.34 2.24
N GLU A 411 -17.80 -17.73 1.62
CA GLU A 411 -16.37 -18.06 1.64
C GLU A 411 -15.69 -17.79 2.98
N ALA A 412 -16.38 -17.15 3.92
CA ALA A 412 -15.96 -16.93 5.30
C ALA A 412 -16.99 -17.47 6.31
N ALA A 413 -17.91 -18.33 5.87
CA ALA A 413 -18.96 -18.88 6.72
C ALA A 413 -18.39 -19.53 7.99
N THR A 414 -18.99 -19.25 9.15
CA THR A 414 -18.57 -19.75 10.47
C THR A 414 -17.24 -19.22 11.02
N LEU A 415 -16.40 -18.53 10.24
CA LEU A 415 -15.08 -18.06 10.72
C LEU A 415 -15.23 -17.04 11.86
N ALA A 416 -16.18 -16.10 11.78
CA ALA A 416 -16.42 -15.15 12.86
C ALA A 416 -16.92 -15.84 14.16
N GLU A 417 -17.68 -16.93 14.05
CA GLU A 417 -18.11 -17.72 15.22
C GLU A 417 -16.94 -18.46 15.87
N LYS A 418 -15.98 -18.95 15.05
CA LYS A 418 -14.81 -19.71 15.52
C LYS A 418 -13.71 -18.82 16.09
N PHE A 419 -13.43 -17.68 15.47
CA PHE A 419 -12.28 -16.83 15.78
C PHE A 419 -12.65 -15.50 16.42
N GLY A 420 -13.93 -15.15 16.49
CA GLY A 420 -14.46 -13.91 17.05
C GLY A 420 -14.47 -12.74 16.07
N ASP A 421 -15.36 -11.78 16.34
CA ASP A 421 -15.55 -10.56 15.55
C ASP A 421 -14.32 -9.61 15.57
N HIS A 422 -13.33 -9.87 16.39
CA HIS A 422 -12.08 -9.13 16.43
C HIS A 422 -11.06 -9.62 15.40
N ARG A 423 -11.24 -10.81 14.86
CA ARG A 423 -10.40 -11.40 13.81
C ARG A 423 -11.09 -11.51 12.46
N VAL A 424 -12.41 -11.73 12.45
CA VAL A 424 -13.21 -11.86 11.22
C VAL A 424 -14.41 -10.93 11.34
N TYR A 425 -14.39 -9.80 10.61
CA TYR A 425 -15.36 -8.73 10.83
C TYR A 425 -15.72 -7.95 9.57
N ASN A 426 -16.88 -7.28 9.68
CA ASN A 426 -17.39 -6.41 8.63
C ASN A 426 -16.75 -5.02 8.68
N THR A 427 -16.60 -4.42 7.51
CA THR A 427 -16.29 -2.99 7.36
C THR A 427 -17.51 -2.20 6.89
N ALA A 428 -17.40 -0.88 6.90
CA ALA A 428 -18.26 -0.03 6.09
C ALA A 428 -18.01 -0.28 4.59
N ILE A 429 -18.85 0.29 3.72
CA ILE A 429 -18.64 0.29 2.26
C ILE A 429 -17.55 1.33 1.96
N GLN A 430 -16.32 0.89 1.96
CA GLN A 430 -15.12 1.74 1.90
C GLN A 430 -13.95 0.95 1.31
N GLU A 431 -13.97 0.71 0.00
CA GLU A 431 -12.97 -0.12 -0.67
C GLU A 431 -11.56 0.46 -0.56
N ALA A 432 -11.43 1.80 -0.54
CA ALA A 432 -10.14 2.45 -0.31
C ALA A 432 -9.60 2.12 1.09
N TYR A 433 -10.45 2.17 2.12
CA TYR A 433 -10.06 1.76 3.47
C TYR A 433 -9.70 0.28 3.55
N ILE A 434 -10.53 -0.60 2.98
CA ILE A 434 -10.29 -2.05 3.00
C ILE A 434 -8.91 -2.39 2.43
N ILE A 435 -8.56 -1.81 1.28
CA ILE A 435 -7.28 -2.05 0.62
C ILE A 435 -6.16 -1.30 1.33
N GLY A 436 -6.28 0.02 1.51
CA GLY A 436 -5.20 0.88 1.98
C GLY A 436 -4.77 0.64 3.42
N SER A 437 -5.70 0.28 4.32
CA SER A 437 -5.37 -0.03 5.71
C SER A 437 -4.40 -1.20 5.86
N THR A 438 -4.35 -2.09 4.85
CA THR A 438 -3.43 -3.25 4.85
C THR A 438 -1.96 -2.84 4.87
N ALA A 439 -1.60 -1.70 4.29
CA ALA A 439 -0.24 -1.16 4.36
C ALA A 439 0.16 -0.82 5.80
N GLY A 440 -0.73 -0.16 6.53
CA GLY A 440 -0.51 0.18 7.93
C GLY A 440 -0.51 -1.04 8.86
N LEU A 441 -1.47 -1.95 8.67
CA LEU A 441 -1.54 -3.22 9.40
C LEU A 441 -0.24 -4.03 9.23
N SER A 442 0.21 -4.18 7.99
CA SER A 442 1.46 -4.88 7.67
C SER A 442 2.69 -4.20 8.29
N ALA A 443 2.73 -2.86 8.32
CA ALA A 443 3.85 -2.11 8.88
C ALA A 443 4.07 -2.40 10.38
N VAL A 444 2.99 -2.65 11.13
CA VAL A 444 3.02 -2.97 12.57
C VAL A 444 2.96 -4.47 12.87
N GLY A 445 3.05 -5.34 11.85
CA GLY A 445 3.18 -6.80 12.02
C GLY A 445 1.88 -7.59 12.02
N VAL A 446 0.73 -6.97 11.76
CA VAL A 446 -0.55 -7.67 11.53
C VAL A 446 -0.61 -8.12 10.07
N LYS A 447 -1.13 -9.33 9.83
CA LYS A 447 -1.22 -9.94 8.50
C LYS A 447 -2.68 -9.96 8.00
N PRO A 448 -3.10 -8.96 7.24
CA PRO A 448 -4.47 -8.87 6.77
C PRO A 448 -4.76 -9.78 5.58
N ILE A 449 -5.92 -10.45 5.64
CA ILE A 449 -6.67 -10.94 4.51
C ILE A 449 -7.84 -9.99 4.33
N VAL A 450 -8.06 -9.49 3.14
CA VAL A 450 -9.20 -8.60 2.85
C VAL A 450 -9.98 -9.08 1.65
N GLU A 451 -11.27 -8.74 1.61
CA GLU A 451 -12.13 -9.10 0.49
C GLU A 451 -12.82 -7.86 -0.08
N ILE A 452 -12.76 -7.75 -1.41
CA ILE A 452 -13.59 -6.87 -2.22
C ILE A 452 -14.65 -7.75 -2.85
N GLN A 453 -15.94 -7.48 -2.62
CA GLN A 453 -17.06 -8.37 -2.96
C GLN A 453 -17.11 -8.79 -4.44
N PHE A 454 -16.73 -7.88 -5.36
CA PHE A 454 -16.71 -8.10 -6.80
C PHE A 454 -15.59 -7.31 -7.45
N ALA A 455 -15.05 -7.84 -8.54
CA ALA A 455 -14.01 -7.16 -9.31
C ALA A 455 -14.41 -5.75 -9.78
N ASP A 456 -15.70 -5.59 -10.12
CA ASP A 456 -16.29 -4.31 -10.53
C ASP A 456 -16.23 -3.23 -9.44
N TYR A 457 -16.09 -3.61 -8.18
CA TYR A 457 -16.10 -2.70 -7.03
C TYR A 457 -14.71 -2.32 -6.52
N ILE A 458 -13.64 -2.84 -7.11
CA ILE A 458 -12.27 -2.54 -6.65
C ILE A 458 -11.83 -1.09 -6.91
N TYR A 459 -12.45 -0.41 -7.87
CA TYR A 459 -11.99 0.88 -8.37
C TYR A 459 -11.90 2.00 -7.34
N PRO A 460 -12.80 2.16 -6.35
CA PRO A 460 -12.61 3.14 -5.29
C PRO A 460 -11.34 2.90 -4.46
N GLY A 461 -10.91 1.63 -4.32
CA GLY A 461 -9.67 1.24 -3.64
C GLY A 461 -8.41 1.28 -4.52
N PHE A 462 -8.56 1.58 -5.81
CA PHE A 462 -7.47 1.52 -6.77
C PHE A 462 -6.39 2.56 -6.48
N ASN A 463 -6.79 3.73 -5.98
CA ASN A 463 -5.87 4.78 -5.60
C ASN A 463 -4.89 4.29 -4.51
N GLN A 464 -5.39 3.71 -3.44
CA GLN A 464 -4.57 3.13 -2.37
C GLN A 464 -3.68 1.98 -2.88
N LEU A 465 -4.23 1.12 -3.74
CA LEU A 465 -3.46 0.02 -4.33
C LEU A 465 -2.26 0.53 -5.14
N VAL A 466 -2.45 1.58 -5.94
CA VAL A 466 -1.41 2.15 -6.81
C VAL A 466 -0.43 3.03 -6.05
N THR A 467 -0.90 3.85 -5.11
CA THR A 467 -0.07 4.87 -4.45
C THR A 467 0.67 4.33 -3.24
N GLU A 468 -0.03 3.65 -2.32
CA GLU A 468 0.51 3.26 -1.02
C GLU A 468 1.05 1.81 -1.00
N ILE A 469 0.34 0.87 -1.64
CA ILE A 469 0.64 -0.55 -1.51
C ILE A 469 1.70 -1.00 -2.51
N SER A 470 1.47 -0.79 -3.80
CA SER A 470 2.29 -1.38 -4.85
C SER A 470 3.72 -0.85 -4.90
N LYS A 471 3.94 0.40 -4.47
CA LYS A 471 5.23 1.09 -4.52
C LYS A 471 6.03 1.00 -3.22
N SER A 472 5.39 0.61 -2.12
CA SER A 472 5.94 0.68 -0.77
C SER A 472 7.28 -0.04 -0.63
N CYS A 473 7.40 -1.28 -1.08
CA CYS A 473 8.64 -2.05 -0.99
C CYS A 473 9.78 -1.37 -1.77
N TYR A 474 9.53 -0.99 -3.02
CA TYR A 474 10.53 -0.39 -3.89
C TYR A 474 11.00 0.98 -3.39
N LEU A 475 10.07 1.88 -3.08
CA LEU A 475 10.38 3.26 -2.68
C LEU A 475 10.92 3.36 -1.25
N SER A 476 10.66 2.39 -0.39
CA SER A 476 11.26 2.31 0.93
C SER A 476 12.59 1.54 0.98
N TYR A 477 13.16 1.23 -0.17
CA TYR A 477 14.41 0.45 -0.25
C TYR A 477 14.31 -0.90 0.45
N GLY A 478 13.18 -1.60 0.26
CA GLY A 478 12.90 -2.92 0.81
C GLY A 478 12.44 -2.97 2.28
N LYS A 479 12.35 -1.82 2.98
CA LYS A 479 12.02 -1.78 4.41
C LYS A 479 10.54 -2.07 4.71
N PHE A 480 9.65 -1.74 3.77
CA PHE A 480 8.20 -1.85 3.96
C PHE A 480 7.54 -2.62 2.82
N PRO A 481 7.82 -3.93 2.67
CA PRO A 481 6.94 -4.78 1.88
C PRO A 481 5.57 -4.83 2.55
N VAL A 482 4.51 -4.92 1.76
CA VAL A 482 3.14 -4.97 2.29
C VAL A 482 2.64 -6.40 2.20
N GLN A 483 2.68 -7.13 3.32
CA GLN A 483 2.13 -8.47 3.40
C GLN A 483 0.61 -8.39 3.50
N THR A 484 -0.07 -8.64 2.39
CA THR A 484 -1.55 -8.65 2.33
C THR A 484 -2.05 -9.62 1.28
N LEU A 485 -3.14 -10.32 1.58
CA LEU A 485 -3.91 -11.11 0.63
C LEU A 485 -5.24 -10.39 0.36
N ILE A 486 -5.43 -9.91 -0.87
CA ILE A 486 -6.66 -9.25 -1.33
C ILE A 486 -7.43 -10.26 -2.18
N ARG A 487 -8.59 -10.72 -1.67
CA ARG A 487 -9.49 -11.63 -2.37
C ARG A 487 -10.49 -10.85 -3.20
N VAL A 488 -10.67 -11.26 -4.45
CA VAL A 488 -11.54 -10.56 -5.40
C VAL A 488 -12.34 -11.59 -6.21
N PRO A 489 -13.62 -11.81 -5.90
CA PRO A 489 -14.54 -12.56 -6.76
C PRO A 489 -14.66 -11.90 -8.13
N ILE A 490 -14.50 -12.69 -9.21
CA ILE A 490 -14.36 -12.20 -10.58
C ILE A 490 -15.14 -13.08 -11.58
N GLY A 491 -15.30 -12.60 -12.80
CA GLY A 491 -15.78 -13.34 -13.96
C GLY A 491 -17.30 -13.38 -14.10
N ALA A 492 -17.75 -13.74 -15.28
CA ALA A 492 -19.18 -13.91 -15.59
C ALA A 492 -19.73 -15.19 -14.99
N TYR A 493 -20.97 -15.15 -14.56
CA TYR A 493 -21.69 -16.29 -13.98
C TYR A 493 -23.18 -16.19 -14.28
N GLY A 494 -23.57 -16.54 -15.50
CA GLY A 494 -24.96 -16.75 -15.92
C GLY A 494 -25.95 -15.72 -15.40
N GLY A 495 -25.90 -14.49 -15.88
CA GLY A 495 -26.83 -13.42 -15.50
C GLY A 495 -26.36 -12.55 -14.33
N GLY A 496 -25.08 -12.52 -13.98
CA GLY A 496 -24.51 -11.55 -13.04
C GLY A 496 -24.61 -10.10 -13.51
N GLY A 497 -24.63 -9.90 -14.82
CA GLY A 497 -24.88 -8.61 -15.46
C GLY A 497 -23.73 -7.62 -15.34
N PRO A 498 -23.96 -6.32 -15.63
CA PRO A 498 -22.91 -5.36 -15.95
C PRO A 498 -22.00 -4.95 -14.78
N TYR A 499 -22.43 -5.16 -13.54
CA TYR A 499 -21.68 -4.71 -12.35
C TYR A 499 -21.24 -5.86 -11.42
N HIS A 500 -21.38 -7.13 -11.85
CA HIS A 500 -21.01 -8.30 -11.05
C HIS A 500 -20.29 -9.36 -11.91
N SER A 501 -19.84 -9.03 -13.09
CA SER A 501 -19.27 -9.99 -14.05
C SER A 501 -17.99 -9.51 -14.70
N GLY A 502 -17.40 -8.42 -14.20
CA GLY A 502 -16.21 -7.80 -14.77
C GLY A 502 -14.99 -8.71 -14.71
N SER A 503 -14.10 -8.52 -15.69
CA SER A 503 -12.76 -9.08 -15.76
C SER A 503 -11.75 -7.92 -15.72
N ILE A 504 -10.80 -7.96 -14.78
CA ILE A 504 -9.89 -6.84 -14.48
C ILE A 504 -8.41 -7.24 -14.54
N GLU A 505 -8.10 -8.42 -15.04
CA GLU A 505 -6.75 -9.00 -15.04
C GLU A 505 -5.74 -8.03 -15.63
N SER A 506 -6.00 -7.53 -16.84
CA SER A 506 -5.09 -6.62 -17.52
C SER A 506 -4.94 -5.28 -16.81
N THR A 507 -6.01 -4.77 -16.20
CA THR A 507 -5.96 -3.54 -15.40
C THR A 507 -5.02 -3.72 -14.20
N LEU A 508 -5.12 -4.83 -13.48
CA LEU A 508 -4.23 -5.15 -12.37
C LEU A 508 -2.77 -5.37 -12.82
N LEU A 509 -2.56 -6.03 -13.95
CA LEU A 509 -1.23 -6.32 -14.47
C LEU A 509 -0.48 -5.07 -14.96
N THR A 510 -1.15 -3.94 -15.15
CA THR A 510 -0.49 -2.64 -15.38
C THR A 510 0.17 -2.09 -14.12
N ILE A 511 -0.29 -2.47 -12.92
CA ILE A 511 0.27 -2.05 -11.64
C ILE A 511 1.50 -2.91 -11.33
N LYS A 512 2.66 -2.26 -11.19
CA LYS A 512 3.90 -2.96 -10.82
C LYS A 512 4.07 -2.94 -9.30
N GLY A 513 4.60 -4.02 -8.73
CA GLY A 513 4.78 -4.19 -7.28
C GLY A 513 3.68 -4.99 -6.59
N ILE A 514 2.72 -5.56 -7.33
CA ILE A 514 1.72 -6.52 -6.84
C ILE A 514 1.87 -7.86 -7.57
N LYS A 515 1.40 -8.95 -6.93
CA LYS A 515 1.28 -10.27 -7.55
C LYS A 515 -0.19 -10.58 -7.80
N VAL A 516 -0.47 -11.34 -8.87
CA VAL A 516 -1.84 -11.67 -9.28
C VAL A 516 -1.95 -13.18 -9.49
N VAL A 517 -2.80 -13.84 -8.72
CA VAL A 517 -3.04 -15.29 -8.79
C VAL A 517 -4.48 -15.59 -9.18
N TYR A 518 -4.72 -16.69 -9.88
CA TYR A 518 -6.03 -17.04 -10.41
C TYR A 518 -6.23 -18.57 -10.39
N PRO A 519 -6.62 -19.16 -9.24
CA PRO A 519 -6.89 -20.59 -9.15
C PRO A 519 -8.08 -21.01 -10.00
N SER A 520 -8.00 -22.21 -10.59
CA SER A 520 -9.06 -22.78 -11.43
C SER A 520 -9.76 -23.99 -10.81
N ASN A 521 -9.31 -24.49 -9.67
CA ASN A 521 -9.91 -25.64 -8.97
C ASN A 521 -9.67 -25.57 -7.46
N ALA A 522 -10.35 -26.41 -6.70
CA ALA A 522 -10.33 -26.39 -5.24
C ALA A 522 -8.93 -26.65 -4.65
N ALA A 523 -8.15 -27.58 -5.19
CA ALA A 523 -6.81 -27.85 -4.68
C ALA A 523 -5.87 -26.66 -4.90
N ASP A 524 -5.90 -26.05 -6.09
CA ASP A 524 -5.09 -24.87 -6.38
C ASP A 524 -5.56 -23.65 -5.59
N MET A 525 -6.88 -23.52 -5.33
CA MET A 525 -7.41 -22.49 -4.44
C MET A 525 -6.76 -22.55 -3.06
N LYS A 526 -6.77 -23.71 -2.41
CA LYS A 526 -6.18 -23.91 -1.08
C LYS A 526 -4.67 -23.65 -1.08
N GLY A 527 -3.95 -24.27 -2.01
CA GLY A 527 -2.48 -24.19 -2.04
C GLY A 527 -1.95 -22.77 -2.40
N LEU A 528 -2.58 -22.09 -3.35
CA LEU A 528 -2.21 -20.71 -3.73
C LEU A 528 -2.60 -19.71 -2.65
N MET A 529 -3.76 -19.86 -2.00
CA MET A 529 -4.20 -18.95 -0.92
C MET A 529 -3.25 -18.96 0.25
N LYS A 530 -2.78 -20.13 0.67
CA LYS A 530 -1.79 -20.27 1.75
C LYS A 530 -0.44 -19.67 1.34
N ALA A 531 0.02 -19.92 0.12
CA ALA A 531 1.24 -19.32 -0.39
C ALA A 531 1.14 -17.80 -0.54
N ALA A 532 0.00 -17.28 -0.98
CA ALA A 532 -0.27 -15.86 -1.12
C ALA A 532 -0.30 -15.14 0.24
N PHE A 533 -0.91 -15.75 1.26
CA PHE A 533 -0.88 -15.20 2.63
C PHE A 533 0.53 -15.12 3.22
N LEU A 534 1.37 -16.13 2.93
CA LEU A 534 2.76 -16.18 3.42
C LEU A 534 3.71 -15.27 2.62
N ASP A 535 3.30 -14.82 1.45
CA ASP A 535 4.14 -13.93 0.64
C ASP A 535 4.25 -12.55 1.31
N PRO A 536 5.46 -12.03 1.53
CA PRO A 536 5.63 -10.72 2.17
C PRO A 536 5.19 -9.54 1.31
N ASN A 537 4.80 -9.78 0.05
CA ASN A 537 4.38 -8.75 -0.90
C ASN A 537 2.86 -8.79 -1.10
N PRO A 538 2.25 -7.72 -1.66
CA PRO A 538 0.82 -7.70 -1.93
C PRO A 538 0.44 -8.75 -2.99
N VAL A 539 -0.53 -9.59 -2.66
CA VAL A 539 -1.08 -10.60 -3.58
C VAL A 539 -2.57 -10.36 -3.76
N ILE A 540 -3.00 -10.22 -5.00
CA ILE A 540 -4.42 -10.19 -5.37
C ILE A 540 -4.79 -11.58 -5.90
N MET A 541 -5.78 -12.20 -5.26
CA MET A 541 -6.33 -13.48 -5.66
C MET A 541 -7.67 -13.27 -6.35
N LEU A 542 -7.69 -13.58 -7.66
CA LEU A 542 -8.88 -13.52 -8.49
C LEU A 542 -9.61 -14.85 -8.40
N GLU A 543 -10.83 -14.85 -7.91
CA GLU A 543 -11.61 -16.05 -7.59
C GLU A 543 -12.86 -16.14 -8.48
N HIS A 544 -12.83 -16.99 -9.52
CA HIS A 544 -13.93 -17.06 -10.47
C HIS A 544 -15.20 -17.62 -9.85
N LYS A 545 -16.23 -16.79 -9.72
CA LYS A 545 -17.53 -17.11 -9.06
C LYS A 545 -18.23 -18.33 -9.64
N GLY A 546 -18.15 -18.52 -10.97
CA GLY A 546 -18.73 -19.68 -11.66
C GLY A 546 -18.09 -21.02 -11.23
N LEU A 547 -16.90 -21.01 -10.65
CA LEU A 547 -16.18 -22.18 -10.20
C LEU A 547 -16.41 -22.49 -8.72
N TYR A 548 -16.93 -21.57 -7.92
CA TYR A 548 -17.09 -21.76 -6.48
C TYR A 548 -17.86 -23.03 -6.12
N TRP A 549 -19.01 -23.24 -6.73
CA TRP A 549 -19.85 -24.43 -6.50
C TRP A 549 -19.88 -25.39 -7.69
N SER A 550 -19.12 -25.12 -8.76
CA SER A 550 -19.10 -25.92 -9.99
C SER A 550 -20.48 -26.19 -10.59
N LYS A 551 -21.37 -25.19 -10.51
CA LYS A 551 -22.74 -25.26 -11.06
C LYS A 551 -22.79 -24.95 -12.55
N VAL A 552 -21.76 -24.29 -13.10
CA VAL A 552 -21.65 -24.03 -14.54
C VAL A 552 -21.40 -25.36 -15.25
N PRO A 553 -22.13 -25.70 -16.33
CA PRO A 553 -21.95 -26.95 -17.07
C PRO A 553 -20.48 -27.10 -17.52
N GLY A 554 -19.92 -28.28 -17.30
CA GLY A 554 -18.53 -28.61 -17.67
C GLY A 554 -17.48 -28.28 -16.61
N THR A 555 -17.85 -27.66 -15.47
CA THR A 555 -16.91 -27.25 -14.42
C THR A 555 -16.78 -28.25 -13.26
N GLN A 556 -17.38 -29.44 -13.35
CA GLN A 556 -17.40 -30.43 -12.26
C GLN A 556 -16.02 -30.85 -11.80
N SER A 557 -15.01 -30.79 -12.65
CA SER A 557 -13.61 -31.10 -12.31
C SER A 557 -12.91 -29.98 -11.52
N ALA A 558 -13.56 -28.84 -11.27
CA ALA A 558 -13.10 -27.86 -10.27
C ALA A 558 -13.22 -28.39 -8.84
N ILE A 559 -14.13 -29.32 -8.61
CA ILE A 559 -14.22 -30.10 -7.37
C ILE A 559 -13.08 -31.11 -7.36
N THR A 560 -12.19 -31.04 -6.38
CA THR A 560 -11.05 -31.93 -6.24
C THR A 560 -11.05 -32.65 -4.90
N ILE A 561 -10.18 -33.62 -4.72
CA ILE A 561 -9.82 -34.08 -3.38
C ILE A 561 -9.26 -32.87 -2.63
N GLU A 562 -9.64 -32.69 -1.38
CA GLU A 562 -9.10 -31.65 -0.54
C GLU A 562 -7.63 -31.94 -0.21
N PRO A 563 -6.71 -31.01 -0.49
CA PRO A 563 -5.32 -31.15 -0.08
C PRO A 563 -5.16 -31.15 1.43
N ASP A 564 -4.05 -31.71 1.91
CA ASP A 564 -3.72 -31.64 3.33
C ASP A 564 -3.46 -30.20 3.79
N ALA A 565 -3.37 -30.04 5.13
CA ALA A 565 -3.16 -28.73 5.75
C ALA A 565 -1.82 -28.08 5.42
N ASP A 566 -0.82 -28.86 4.99
CA ASP A 566 0.53 -28.36 4.65
C ASP A 566 0.66 -28.01 3.17
N TYR A 567 -0.36 -28.27 2.35
CA TYR A 567 -0.30 -28.04 0.91
C TYR A 567 -0.16 -26.55 0.56
N GLN A 568 0.90 -26.25 -0.18
CA GLN A 568 1.23 -24.91 -0.66
C GLN A 568 1.75 -24.99 -2.10
N VAL A 569 1.28 -24.05 -2.93
CA VAL A 569 1.71 -23.93 -4.34
C VAL A 569 2.51 -22.64 -4.50
N PRO A 570 3.78 -22.67 -4.92
CA PRO A 570 4.57 -21.46 -5.13
C PRO A 570 3.96 -20.59 -6.24
N LEU A 571 3.93 -19.29 -6.00
CA LEU A 571 3.45 -18.33 -7.00
C LEU A 571 4.40 -18.32 -8.20
N GLY A 572 3.84 -18.25 -9.41
CA GLY A 572 4.62 -18.30 -10.65
C GLY A 572 4.90 -19.71 -11.15
N LYS A 573 4.11 -20.70 -10.72
CA LYS A 573 4.17 -22.08 -11.24
C LYS A 573 2.84 -22.49 -11.85
N GLY A 574 2.86 -22.72 -13.18
CA GLY A 574 1.74 -23.26 -13.92
C GLY A 574 1.59 -24.76 -13.78
N ARG A 575 0.56 -25.33 -14.37
CA ARG A 575 0.27 -26.76 -14.37
C ARG A 575 -0.18 -27.25 -15.74
N VAL A 576 0.31 -28.42 -16.15
CA VAL A 576 -0.23 -29.16 -17.30
C VAL A 576 -1.54 -29.82 -16.87
N VAL A 577 -2.66 -29.42 -17.46
CA VAL A 577 -4.00 -29.98 -17.20
C VAL A 577 -4.30 -31.15 -18.08
N LEU A 578 -3.91 -31.05 -19.35
CA LEU A 578 -4.07 -32.09 -20.37
C LEU A 578 -2.77 -32.18 -21.16
N GLN A 579 -2.24 -33.40 -21.33
CA GLN A 579 -1.07 -33.65 -22.18
C GLN A 579 -1.48 -34.12 -23.57
N ALA A 580 -0.80 -33.59 -24.59
CA ALA A 580 -0.87 -34.14 -25.93
C ALA A 580 -0.11 -35.47 -26.04
N HIS A 581 -0.47 -36.28 -27.04
CA HIS A 581 0.19 -37.57 -27.28
C HIS A 581 1.61 -37.35 -27.84
N PRO A 582 2.69 -37.86 -27.21
CA PRO A 582 4.07 -37.55 -27.60
C PRO A 582 4.40 -37.84 -29.06
N LYS A 583 3.86 -38.96 -29.63
CA LYS A 583 4.08 -39.30 -31.04
C LYS A 583 3.44 -38.31 -32.02
N ASP A 584 2.32 -37.73 -31.64
CA ASP A 584 1.65 -36.71 -32.50
C ASP A 584 2.34 -35.38 -32.38
N THR A 585 2.85 -35.06 -31.18
CA THR A 585 3.70 -33.85 -30.96
C THR A 585 4.95 -33.91 -31.83
N GLN A 586 5.67 -35.04 -31.86
CA GLN A 586 6.86 -35.24 -32.69
C GLN A 586 6.58 -35.11 -34.22
N LYS A 587 5.33 -35.32 -34.62
CA LYS A 587 4.88 -35.16 -36.04
C LYS A 587 4.32 -33.79 -36.34
N GLY A 588 4.36 -32.81 -35.41
CA GLY A 588 3.80 -31.50 -35.59
C GLY A 588 2.26 -31.45 -35.70
N LYS A 589 1.57 -32.50 -35.19
CA LYS A 589 0.11 -32.66 -35.29
C LYS A 589 -0.65 -32.18 -34.06
N THR A 590 0.01 -31.43 -33.20
CA THR A 590 -0.55 -30.97 -31.93
C THR A 590 -0.51 -29.45 -31.78
N CYS A 591 -1.33 -28.92 -30.90
CA CYS A 591 -1.27 -27.52 -30.46
C CYS A 591 -1.34 -27.43 -28.94
N CYS A 592 -0.97 -26.28 -28.40
CA CYS A 592 -1.17 -25.99 -26.97
C CYS A 592 -2.17 -24.86 -26.76
N ILE A 593 -2.85 -24.90 -25.60
CA ILE A 593 -3.72 -23.84 -25.12
C ILE A 593 -3.14 -23.35 -23.78
N ILE A 594 -2.83 -22.06 -23.72
CA ILE A 594 -2.40 -21.37 -22.49
C ILE A 594 -3.60 -20.60 -21.94
N THR A 595 -4.00 -20.91 -20.70
CA THR A 595 -5.22 -20.35 -20.14
C THR A 595 -5.19 -20.35 -18.60
N TYR A 596 -6.26 -19.90 -17.96
CA TYR A 596 -6.49 -19.84 -16.53
C TYR A 596 -7.98 -19.75 -16.21
N GLY A 597 -8.36 -19.95 -14.95
CA GLY A 597 -9.73 -19.79 -14.48
C GLY A 597 -10.76 -20.62 -15.28
N MET A 598 -11.83 -19.97 -15.75
CA MET A 598 -12.88 -20.63 -16.54
C MET A 598 -12.37 -21.15 -17.88
N GLY A 599 -11.36 -20.52 -18.47
CA GLY A 599 -10.78 -20.93 -19.74
C GLY A 599 -10.26 -22.37 -19.74
N VAL A 600 -9.82 -22.89 -18.59
CA VAL A 600 -9.39 -24.30 -18.42
C VAL A 600 -10.51 -25.27 -18.79
N TYR A 601 -11.75 -24.96 -18.40
CA TYR A 601 -12.92 -25.81 -18.64
C TYR A 601 -13.42 -25.73 -20.08
N TRP A 602 -13.41 -24.52 -20.66
CA TRP A 602 -13.74 -24.36 -22.09
C TRP A 602 -12.72 -25.07 -22.97
N ALA A 603 -11.43 -24.95 -22.65
CA ALA A 603 -10.35 -25.62 -23.36
C ALA A 603 -10.48 -27.16 -23.26
N THR A 604 -10.74 -27.68 -22.04
CA THR A 604 -10.88 -29.13 -21.79
C THR A 604 -12.07 -29.70 -22.55
N ALA A 605 -13.23 -29.03 -22.52
CA ALA A 605 -14.40 -29.47 -23.25
C ALA A 605 -14.20 -29.44 -24.78
N ALA A 606 -13.52 -28.42 -25.31
CA ALA A 606 -13.20 -28.33 -26.74
C ALA A 606 -12.19 -29.40 -27.17
N ALA A 607 -11.15 -29.67 -26.36
CA ALA A 607 -10.10 -30.63 -26.63
C ALA A 607 -10.61 -32.09 -26.70
N ALA A 608 -11.77 -32.40 -26.11
CA ALA A 608 -12.39 -33.71 -26.19
C ALA A 608 -12.69 -34.16 -27.65
N ALA A 609 -12.86 -33.20 -28.57
CA ALA A 609 -13.03 -33.47 -30.00
C ALA A 609 -11.70 -33.80 -30.73
N TYR A 610 -10.56 -33.60 -30.09
CA TYR A 610 -9.20 -33.77 -30.67
C TYR A 610 -8.32 -34.59 -29.72
N PRO A 611 -8.66 -35.85 -29.47
CA PRO A 611 -7.98 -36.70 -28.46
C PRO A 611 -6.49 -36.85 -28.80
N GLY A 612 -5.62 -36.51 -27.84
CA GLY A 612 -4.17 -36.57 -27.97
C GLY A 612 -3.51 -35.43 -28.77
N GLN A 613 -4.29 -34.50 -29.35
CA GLN A 613 -3.73 -33.42 -30.20
C GLN A 613 -3.60 -32.09 -29.46
N VAL A 614 -4.14 -31.95 -28.25
CA VAL A 614 -4.16 -30.69 -27.51
C VAL A 614 -3.45 -30.85 -26.17
N GLU A 615 -2.52 -29.95 -25.86
CA GLU A 615 -1.97 -29.79 -24.53
C GLU A 615 -2.55 -28.51 -23.89
N ILE A 616 -2.96 -28.58 -22.61
CA ILE A 616 -3.57 -27.44 -21.91
C ILE A 616 -2.72 -27.09 -20.71
N ILE A 617 -2.32 -25.83 -20.62
CA ILE A 617 -1.62 -25.24 -19.47
C ILE A 617 -2.57 -24.33 -18.72
N ASP A 618 -2.70 -24.59 -17.43
CA ASP A 618 -3.30 -23.68 -16.45
C ASP A 618 -2.20 -22.84 -15.82
N LEU A 619 -2.24 -21.53 -16.03
CA LEU A 619 -1.22 -20.61 -15.54
C LEU A 619 -1.21 -20.46 -14.02
N ARG A 620 -2.35 -20.61 -13.32
CA ARG A 620 -2.50 -20.42 -11.86
C ARG A 620 -2.11 -19.02 -11.36
N THR A 621 -1.10 -18.42 -11.97
CA THR A 621 -0.54 -17.11 -11.60
C THR A 621 -0.30 -16.29 -12.87
N LEU A 622 -0.87 -15.09 -12.92
CA LEU A 622 -0.69 -14.16 -14.05
C LEU A 622 0.57 -13.32 -13.86
N PHE A 623 0.92 -13.02 -12.60
CA PHE A 623 2.20 -12.42 -12.25
C PHE A 623 2.61 -12.82 -10.82
N PRO A 624 3.84 -13.36 -10.62
CA PRO A 624 4.79 -13.72 -11.65
C PRO A 624 4.28 -14.87 -12.55
N LEU A 625 4.70 -14.86 -13.80
CA LEU A 625 4.31 -15.89 -14.78
C LEU A 625 5.34 -17.03 -14.83
N ASP A 626 4.90 -18.27 -15.03
CA ASP A 626 5.77 -19.41 -15.36
C ASP A 626 6.18 -19.33 -16.84
N GLU A 627 7.07 -18.39 -17.15
CA GLU A 627 7.54 -18.17 -18.52
C GLU A 627 8.24 -19.40 -19.09
N GLU A 628 8.97 -20.14 -18.26
CA GLU A 628 9.68 -21.34 -18.67
C GLU A 628 8.71 -22.42 -19.19
N LEU A 629 7.66 -22.73 -18.41
CA LEU A 629 6.64 -23.69 -18.82
C LEU A 629 5.93 -23.23 -20.10
N VAL A 630 5.56 -21.96 -20.20
CA VAL A 630 4.88 -21.40 -21.36
C VAL A 630 5.75 -21.52 -22.60
N TYR A 631 7.00 -21.03 -22.56
CA TYR A 631 7.87 -21.00 -23.76
C TYR A 631 8.31 -22.41 -24.18
N GLN A 632 8.59 -23.31 -23.24
CA GLN A 632 8.90 -24.71 -23.55
C GLN A 632 7.72 -25.43 -24.20
N THR A 633 6.49 -25.21 -23.69
CA THR A 633 5.29 -25.82 -24.24
C THR A 633 5.01 -25.29 -25.65
N VAL A 634 5.05 -23.99 -25.84
CA VAL A 634 4.82 -23.39 -27.18
C VAL A 634 5.88 -23.85 -28.16
N SER A 635 7.16 -23.85 -27.79
CA SER A 635 8.24 -24.31 -28.65
C SER A 635 8.13 -25.78 -29.05
N ARG A 636 7.56 -26.63 -28.18
CA ARG A 636 7.33 -28.06 -28.44
C ARG A 636 6.21 -28.32 -29.44
N HIS A 637 5.17 -27.46 -29.44
CA HIS A 637 3.99 -27.66 -30.28
C HIS A 637 4.01 -26.84 -31.57
N GLY A 638 4.72 -25.72 -31.60
CA GLY A 638 4.73 -24.80 -32.74
C GLY A 638 3.43 -24.04 -32.99
N LYS A 639 2.34 -24.41 -32.34
CA LYS A 639 0.96 -23.94 -32.52
C LYS A 639 0.34 -23.62 -31.17
N CYS A 640 -0.08 -22.37 -30.95
CA CYS A 640 -0.55 -21.91 -29.64
C CYS A 640 -1.83 -21.09 -29.75
N LEU A 641 -2.79 -21.40 -28.87
CA LEU A 641 -3.95 -20.55 -28.55
C LEU A 641 -3.79 -20.02 -27.12
N ILE A 642 -3.94 -18.71 -26.94
CA ILE A 642 -4.08 -18.09 -25.62
C ILE A 642 -5.54 -17.76 -25.42
N LEU A 643 -6.12 -18.32 -24.36
CA LEU A 643 -7.55 -18.23 -24.04
C LEU A 643 -7.75 -17.48 -22.73
N THR A 644 -8.58 -16.45 -22.73
CA THR A 644 -8.96 -15.64 -21.57
C THR A 644 -10.45 -15.37 -21.54
N GLU A 645 -11.02 -15.02 -20.41
CA GLU A 645 -12.40 -14.54 -20.30
C GLU A 645 -12.52 -13.03 -20.50
N GLU A 646 -11.47 -12.27 -20.20
CA GLU A 646 -11.49 -10.81 -20.34
C GLU A 646 -11.66 -10.37 -21.80
N GLN A 647 -12.07 -9.12 -22.02
CA GLN A 647 -12.13 -8.51 -23.34
C GLN A 647 -10.76 -8.60 -24.04
N LEU A 648 -10.77 -8.93 -25.33
CA LEU A 648 -9.55 -9.35 -26.02
C LEU A 648 -8.58 -8.21 -26.30
N ASN A 649 -9.08 -7.02 -26.68
CA ASN A 649 -8.20 -5.92 -27.05
C ASN A 649 -7.45 -5.36 -25.84
N ASN A 650 -6.13 -5.21 -25.98
CA ASN A 650 -5.22 -4.79 -24.92
C ASN A 650 -5.16 -5.74 -23.71
N SER A 651 -5.58 -6.98 -23.88
CA SER A 651 -5.63 -8.00 -22.84
C SER A 651 -4.27 -8.58 -22.48
N PHE A 652 -4.24 -9.29 -21.35
CA PHE A 652 -3.13 -10.16 -20.98
C PHE A 652 -2.82 -11.18 -22.07
N ALA A 653 -3.84 -11.73 -22.74
CA ALA A 653 -3.66 -12.69 -23.83
C ALA A 653 -2.86 -12.10 -25.00
N GLN A 654 -3.18 -10.88 -25.44
CA GLN A 654 -2.43 -10.21 -26.51
C GLN A 654 -1.01 -9.83 -26.07
N ALA A 655 -0.84 -9.35 -24.84
CA ALA A 655 0.48 -9.04 -24.29
C ALA A 655 1.36 -10.31 -24.18
N LEU A 656 0.79 -11.45 -23.79
CA LEU A 656 1.48 -12.72 -23.72
C LEU A 656 1.82 -13.23 -25.13
N ALA A 657 0.91 -13.08 -26.10
CA ALA A 657 1.17 -13.43 -27.50
C ALA A 657 2.40 -12.70 -28.07
N GLY A 658 2.54 -11.41 -27.78
CA GLY A 658 3.71 -10.62 -28.16
C GLY A 658 5.01 -11.15 -27.55
N ARG A 659 4.99 -11.56 -26.25
CA ARG A 659 6.16 -12.15 -25.60
C ARG A 659 6.50 -13.54 -26.17
N ILE A 660 5.51 -14.39 -26.40
CA ILE A 660 5.70 -15.70 -27.03
C ILE A 660 6.26 -15.54 -28.45
N GLN A 661 5.72 -14.60 -29.23
CA GLN A 661 6.24 -14.29 -30.57
C GLN A 661 7.73 -13.97 -30.52
N LEU A 662 8.15 -13.15 -29.56
CA LEU A 662 9.55 -12.74 -29.41
C LEU A 662 10.47 -13.93 -29.02
N HIS A 663 10.03 -14.75 -28.06
CA HIS A 663 10.86 -15.84 -27.51
C HIS A 663 10.81 -17.13 -28.30
N CYS A 664 9.67 -17.46 -28.91
CA CYS A 664 9.42 -18.74 -29.57
C CYS A 664 9.38 -18.66 -31.11
N PHE A 665 9.63 -17.51 -31.73
CA PHE A 665 9.48 -17.26 -33.18
C PHE A 665 10.00 -18.36 -34.06
N ARG A 666 11.19 -18.89 -33.78
CA ARG A 666 11.84 -19.94 -34.59
C ARG A 666 11.18 -21.32 -34.49
N SER A 667 10.32 -21.51 -33.51
CA SER A 667 9.61 -22.77 -33.22
C SER A 667 8.14 -22.68 -33.63
N LEU A 668 7.66 -21.55 -34.15
CA LEU A 668 6.26 -21.36 -34.50
C LEU A 668 5.98 -21.87 -35.92
N ASP A 669 4.97 -22.75 -36.03
CA ASP A 669 4.42 -23.24 -37.31
C ASP A 669 3.16 -22.48 -37.72
N ALA A 670 2.58 -21.69 -36.81
CA ALA A 670 1.38 -20.89 -37.04
C ALA A 670 1.46 -19.54 -36.34
N PRO A 671 0.67 -18.53 -36.70
CA PRO A 671 0.44 -17.36 -35.88
C PRO A 671 -0.06 -17.78 -34.49
N ILE A 672 0.27 -16.98 -33.48
CA ILE A 672 -0.29 -17.21 -32.13
C ILE A 672 -1.75 -16.75 -32.15
N PHE A 673 -2.66 -17.68 -31.87
CA PHE A 673 -4.08 -17.39 -31.79
C PHE A 673 -4.43 -16.84 -30.40
N THR A 674 -5.36 -15.89 -30.35
CA THR A 674 -5.90 -15.36 -29.08
C THR A 674 -7.42 -15.39 -29.15
N LEU A 675 -8.06 -15.78 -28.03
CA LEU A 675 -9.52 -15.77 -27.88
C LEU A 675 -9.87 -15.20 -26.51
N GLY A 676 -10.71 -14.19 -26.48
CA GLY A 676 -11.29 -13.54 -25.31
C GLY A 676 -12.73 -13.11 -25.57
N ALA A 677 -13.32 -12.41 -24.61
CA ALA A 677 -14.63 -11.80 -24.80
C ALA A 677 -14.59 -10.70 -25.87
N LEU A 678 -15.77 -10.39 -26.41
CA LEU A 678 -15.94 -9.24 -27.30
C LEU A 678 -15.67 -7.94 -26.52
N ASP A 679 -15.13 -6.93 -27.21
CA ASP A 679 -14.82 -5.62 -26.64
C ASP A 679 -16.09 -4.79 -26.45
N LEU A 680 -16.80 -5.05 -25.36
CA LEU A 680 -18.04 -4.38 -24.99
C LEU A 680 -17.85 -3.71 -23.62
N PRO A 681 -18.57 -2.62 -23.32
CA PRO A 681 -18.37 -1.85 -22.08
C PRO A 681 -18.78 -2.61 -20.81
N ALA A 682 -19.60 -3.65 -20.94
CA ALA A 682 -20.04 -4.48 -19.81
C ALA A 682 -20.60 -5.83 -20.29
N VAL A 683 -20.63 -6.81 -19.38
CA VAL A 683 -21.28 -8.10 -19.63
C VAL A 683 -22.81 -7.92 -19.58
N PRO A 684 -23.54 -8.27 -20.62
CA PRO A 684 -25.00 -8.14 -20.64
C PRO A 684 -25.68 -9.06 -19.64
N ILE A 685 -26.79 -8.63 -19.03
CA ILE A 685 -27.55 -9.47 -18.09
C ILE A 685 -28.32 -10.61 -18.76
N ASN A 686 -28.66 -10.45 -20.04
CA ASN A 686 -29.39 -11.49 -20.78
C ASN A 686 -28.40 -12.60 -21.18
N MET A 687 -28.69 -13.84 -20.81
CA MET A 687 -27.80 -14.98 -21.04
C MET A 687 -27.50 -15.26 -22.52
N ALA A 688 -28.40 -14.96 -23.44
CA ALA A 688 -28.12 -15.14 -24.89
C ALA A 688 -27.05 -14.13 -25.36
N LEU A 689 -27.13 -12.88 -24.87
CA LEU A 689 -26.12 -11.86 -25.15
C LEU A 689 -24.80 -12.13 -24.44
N GLU A 690 -24.85 -12.59 -23.18
CA GLU A 690 -23.65 -12.99 -22.41
C GLU A 690 -22.93 -14.14 -23.14
N ASN A 691 -23.63 -15.19 -23.56
CA ASN A 691 -23.04 -16.31 -24.29
C ASN A 691 -22.46 -15.91 -25.65
N GLU A 692 -23.02 -14.90 -26.32
CA GLU A 692 -22.46 -14.36 -27.55
C GLU A 692 -21.18 -13.55 -27.28
N MET A 693 -21.13 -12.81 -26.19
CA MET A 693 -19.98 -12.01 -25.81
C MET A 693 -18.79 -12.88 -25.40
N LEU A 694 -19.03 -13.87 -24.54
CA LEU A 694 -17.96 -14.65 -23.88
C LEU A 694 -17.40 -15.76 -24.79
N PRO A 695 -16.15 -16.21 -24.59
CA PRO A 695 -15.68 -17.50 -25.09
C PRO A 695 -16.54 -18.66 -24.56
N ASN A 696 -16.56 -19.74 -25.31
CA ASN A 696 -17.23 -20.99 -24.94
C ASN A 696 -16.56 -22.17 -25.64
N PRO A 697 -16.89 -23.43 -25.30
CA PRO A 697 -16.28 -24.61 -25.89
C PRO A 697 -16.38 -24.66 -27.42
N GLN A 698 -17.46 -24.15 -28.01
CA GLN A 698 -17.68 -24.15 -29.46
C GLN A 698 -16.72 -23.20 -30.17
N LYS A 699 -16.58 -21.98 -29.66
CA LYS A 699 -15.61 -20.99 -30.18
C LYS A 699 -14.16 -21.50 -30.04
N VAL A 700 -13.81 -22.12 -28.90
CA VAL A 700 -12.49 -22.73 -28.68
C VAL A 700 -12.26 -23.91 -29.64
N LYS A 701 -13.27 -24.77 -29.86
CA LYS A 701 -13.18 -25.90 -30.80
C LYS A 701 -12.91 -25.43 -32.24
N ALA A 702 -13.53 -24.34 -32.66
CA ALA A 702 -13.26 -23.75 -33.96
C ALA A 702 -11.80 -23.30 -34.10
N MET A 703 -11.29 -22.58 -33.07
CA MET A 703 -9.89 -22.13 -33.03
C MET A 703 -8.90 -23.30 -33.06
N ILE A 704 -9.17 -24.39 -32.32
CA ILE A 704 -8.32 -25.60 -32.35
C ILE A 704 -8.29 -26.19 -33.78
N LYS A 705 -9.45 -26.30 -34.42
CA LYS A 705 -9.53 -26.80 -35.82
C LYS A 705 -8.66 -26.00 -36.77
N ASP A 706 -8.81 -24.70 -36.71
CA ASP A 706 -8.07 -23.79 -37.60
C ASP A 706 -6.56 -23.83 -37.31
N LEU A 707 -6.18 -23.88 -36.03
CA LEU A 707 -4.78 -23.94 -35.59
C LEU A 707 -4.11 -25.26 -35.96
N LEU A 708 -4.83 -26.39 -35.92
CA LEU A 708 -4.31 -27.71 -36.34
C LEU A 708 -4.18 -27.84 -37.86
N ALA A 709 -4.84 -26.96 -38.67
CA ALA A 709 -4.75 -26.94 -40.13
C ALA A 709 -3.44 -26.33 -40.66
N TYR A 710 -2.74 -25.56 -39.86
CA TYR A 710 -1.38 -25.13 -40.17
C TYR A 710 -0.41 -26.30 -40.13
#